data_4cb24c9b5b64a34df35b049dc5fc4140
#
_entry.id   4cb24c9b5b64a34df35b049dc5fc4140
#
_cell.length_a   1.000
_cell.length_b   1.000
_cell.length_c   1.000
_cell.angle_alpha   90.00
_cell.angle_beta   90.00
_cell.angle_gamma   90.00
#
_symmetry.space_group_name_H-M   'P 1'
#
loop_
_entity.id
_entity.type
_entity.pdbx_description
1 polymer ?
#
loop_
_entity_poly.entity_id
_entity_poly.type
_entity_poly.pdbx_seq_one_letter_code
_entity_poly.pdbx_strand_id
1 'polypeptide(L)'
;MATGVVLTSFTSLKSRDHEGIGFAKDSDFIRVSGLQRVKFRRTKIAVIRNSTSTGSETVELESPLLVPRQKYCESVHKTIRRKTRTVMVGNVALGSEHPIRIQTMTTTDTKDVAATVEQVMRIADQGADIVRITVQGKKEADACFEIKNSLVQKNYSIPLVADIHFAPPVALRVAECFDKIRVNPGNFADRRAQFEKLEYTEDDYQKELEHIEQVFTPLVEKCKKYGRAMRIGTNHGSLSDRIMSYYGDSPRGMVESAFEYARICRKLDFHNLVFSMKASNPVIMVQAYRLLVAEMNVLGWDYPLHLGVTEAGEGEDGRMKSAIGIGTLLMDDLSDDLSTCRVTVQWRLDSTLRRDNLDGLGDTIRVSLTEPPEEEIDPCRRLANLGMKAAELQKGVAPFEERNRRYFDFQRRSGQLPLQKEGEEVDYRGVLHRDGSVLMSVSLDHLKAPELLYKSLAAKLIVGMPFKDLATVDSILLRELPSEDDKDARLALKRLIDISMGVITPLSEQLAKPLPNALVMVTLNELSTGAHKLLPQGTTRLVVSVHGDEPYEDLKILKSSDAVMILHDLPPQTEGKISRVHAARRLFEYLSENSLDFPVIHHIQFPKQIHRDDLVIGAGTNAGALLVDGLGDGILLEAPDQDFDFIRNTSFNLLQGCRMRNTKTEYVSCPSCGRTLFDLQEISADIREKTSHLPGVSIAIMGCIVNGPGEMADADFGYVGGAPGKIDLYVGKTVVKRGIAMEHATDALIQLIKDHDRWVDPTAEE
;
A
#
# COMPACT_ATOMS: atom_id res chain seq x y z
N MET A 1 37.27 -33.12 33.50
CA MET A 1 37.61 -32.00 34.38
C MET A 1 36.50 -30.98 34.23
N ALA A 2 35.82 -30.72 35.30
CA ALA A 2 34.63 -29.84 35.35
C ALA A 2 35.04 -28.38 35.53
N THR A 3 34.32 -27.46 34.91
CA THR A 3 34.14 -26.07 35.30
C THR A 3 32.84 -25.60 34.67
N GLY A 4 31.73 -25.31 35.27
CA GLY A 4 31.54 -24.50 36.48
C GLY A 4 30.74 -23.27 36.05
N VAL A 5 29.37 -23.41 35.99
CA VAL A 5 28.43 -22.32 35.70
C VAL A 5 28.25 -21.49 36.97
N VAL A 6 28.38 -20.17 36.87
CA VAL A 6 28.05 -19.24 37.95
C VAL A 6 26.73 -18.54 37.59
N LEU A 7 25.70 -18.85 38.36
CA LEU A 7 24.46 -18.11 38.47
C LEU A 7 24.62 -16.99 39.49
N THR A 8 24.34 -15.75 39.12
CA THR A 8 24.17 -14.66 40.10
C THR A 8 22.71 -14.22 40.12
N SER A 9 22.07 -14.53 41.20
CA SER A 9 20.76 -14.05 41.66
C SER A 9 20.84 -12.59 42.11
N PHE A 10 19.86 -11.78 41.74
CA PHE A 10 19.60 -10.50 42.41
C PHE A 10 18.24 -10.57 43.13
N THR A 11 18.33 -10.35 44.43
CA THR A 11 17.28 -10.31 45.41
C THR A 11 16.53 -8.98 45.43
N SER A 12 15.26 -9.10 45.75
CA SER A 12 14.26 -8.10 46.08
C SER A 12 14.68 -7.02 47.09
N LEU A 13 14.16 -5.83 46.92
CA LEU A 13 13.93 -4.88 48.01
C LEU A 13 12.49 -4.34 47.97
N LYS A 14 11.84 -4.52 49.12
CA LYS A 14 10.47 -4.12 49.45
C LYS A 14 10.34 -2.67 49.88
N SER A 15 9.23 -2.05 49.45
CA SER A 15 8.30 -1.16 50.16
C SER A 15 8.76 0.06 50.96
N ARG A 16 8.09 1.18 50.69
CA ARG A 16 7.32 1.94 51.72
C ARG A 16 6.29 2.87 51.07
N ASP A 17 5.16 2.88 51.76
CA ASP A 17 3.91 3.59 51.46
C ASP A 17 4.03 5.12 51.54
N HIS A 18 3.17 5.86 50.79
CA HIS A 18 2.17 6.78 51.32
C HIS A 18 1.26 7.36 50.23
N GLU A 19 -0.03 7.15 50.47
CA GLU A 19 -1.25 7.97 50.20
C GLU A 19 -1.33 8.90 49.00
N GLY A 20 -2.21 8.59 48.07
CA GLY A 20 -3.57 9.14 47.97
C GLY A 20 -3.72 10.31 46.98
N ILE A 21 -4.63 10.12 46.08
CA ILE A 21 -5.53 11.08 45.42
C ILE A 21 -5.63 10.88 43.87
N GLY A 22 -6.82 10.53 43.46
CA GLY A 22 -7.52 11.12 42.30
C GLY A 22 -7.30 10.52 40.91
N PHE A 23 -8.29 9.78 40.46
CA PHE A 23 -8.49 9.31 39.08
C PHE A 23 -8.53 10.43 38.05
N ALA A 24 -7.80 10.26 36.94
CA ALA A 24 -8.20 10.73 35.63
C ALA A 24 -7.72 9.73 34.58
N LYS A 25 -8.67 9.07 33.93
CA LYS A 25 -8.44 8.26 32.71
C LYS A 25 -8.17 9.23 31.55
N ASP A 26 -7.02 9.08 30.92
CA ASP A 26 -6.84 9.45 29.51
C ASP A 26 -5.71 8.59 28.96
N SER A 27 -6.11 7.64 28.13
CA SER A 27 -5.27 6.71 27.41
C SER A 27 -5.07 7.23 25.99
N ASP A 28 -3.92 7.85 25.73
CA ASP A 28 -3.42 8.02 24.36
C ASP A 28 -1.89 7.96 24.42
N PHE A 29 -1.36 6.75 24.21
CA PHE A 29 0.06 6.55 23.99
C PHE A 29 0.29 5.56 22.85
N ILE A 30 0.80 6.08 21.74
CA ILE A 30 1.48 5.28 20.72
C ILE A 30 2.90 5.02 21.23
N ARG A 31 3.24 3.77 21.43
CA ARG A 31 4.60 3.34 21.81
C ARG A 31 5.40 3.11 20.52
N VAL A 32 6.27 4.05 20.19
CA VAL A 32 7.38 3.81 19.26
C VAL A 32 8.61 3.51 20.14
N SER A 33 9.20 2.35 19.93
CA SER A 33 10.41 1.94 20.65
C SER A 33 11.57 2.86 20.26
N GLY A 34 12.12 3.54 21.24
CA GLY A 34 13.44 4.18 21.14
C GLY A 34 13.50 5.71 21.08
N LEU A 35 12.42 6.48 21.28
CA LEU A 35 12.51 7.94 21.27
C LEU A 35 11.84 8.59 22.51
N GLN A 36 12.48 9.64 23.00
CA GLN A 36 12.09 10.40 24.19
C GLN A 36 10.68 11.00 24.06
N ARG A 37 9.98 11.10 25.19
CA ARG A 37 8.65 11.72 25.31
C ARG A 37 8.64 13.17 24.81
N VAL A 38 7.87 13.44 23.75
CA VAL A 38 7.59 14.80 23.29
C VAL A 38 6.19 15.20 23.74
N LYS A 39 6.10 16.29 24.49
CA LYS A 39 4.81 16.92 24.86
C LYS A 39 4.31 17.76 23.71
N PHE A 40 3.16 17.42 23.11
CA PHE A 40 2.48 18.27 22.16
C PHE A 40 1.86 19.48 22.84
N ARG A 41 2.22 20.69 22.40
CA ARG A 41 1.49 21.92 22.71
C ARG A 41 0.36 22.13 21.68
N ARG A 42 -0.86 22.24 22.14
CA ARG A 42 -2.03 22.56 21.30
C ARG A 42 -1.92 24.00 20.81
N THR A 43 -1.88 24.20 19.49
CA THR A 43 -1.96 25.54 18.87
C THR A 43 -3.31 25.68 18.17
N LYS A 44 -4.01 26.77 18.41
CA LYS A 44 -5.32 27.10 17.83
C LYS A 44 -5.13 27.67 16.42
N ILE A 45 -5.76 27.10 15.42
CA ILE A 45 -5.80 27.65 14.07
C ILE A 45 -7.10 28.42 13.91
N ALA A 46 -7.01 29.72 13.59
CA ALA A 46 -8.14 30.57 13.28
C ALA A 46 -8.44 30.52 11.78
N VAL A 47 -9.65 30.12 11.42
CA VAL A 47 -10.15 30.21 10.04
C VAL A 47 -10.84 31.58 9.91
N ILE A 48 -10.25 32.48 9.13
CA ILE A 48 -10.87 33.80 8.81
C ILE A 48 -11.91 33.56 7.70
N ARG A 49 -13.17 33.69 8.02
CA ARG A 49 -14.24 33.89 7.06
C ARG A 49 -14.46 35.39 6.88
N ASN A 50 -14.20 35.91 5.70
CA ASN A 50 -14.66 37.26 5.32
C ASN A 50 -16.17 37.23 5.13
N SER A 51 -16.90 37.79 6.11
CA SER A 51 -18.27 38.26 5.91
C SER A 51 -18.41 39.64 6.54
N THR A 52 -18.67 40.61 5.72
CA THR A 52 -19.09 41.96 6.15
C THR A 52 -20.53 41.90 6.67
N SER A 53 -20.73 41.98 7.98
CA SER A 53 -21.90 42.61 8.60
C SER A 53 -21.68 42.73 10.10
N THR A 54 -21.99 43.92 10.59
CA THR A 54 -21.94 44.39 11.97
C THR A 54 -22.94 43.66 12.88
N GLY A 55 -22.44 43.08 13.98
CA GLY A 55 -23.26 42.55 15.08
C GLY A 55 -22.37 41.80 16.05
N SER A 56 -22.21 42.37 17.26
CA SER A 56 -21.44 41.75 18.34
C SER A 56 -22.23 40.61 18.98
N GLU A 57 -21.88 39.37 18.65
CA GLU A 57 -22.22 38.21 19.45
C GLU A 57 -20.92 37.44 19.77
N THR A 58 -20.69 37.21 21.05
CA THR A 58 -19.60 36.42 21.59
C THR A 58 -19.86 34.95 21.24
N VAL A 59 -19.19 34.45 20.21
CA VAL A 59 -19.20 33.02 19.85
C VAL A 59 -18.17 32.31 20.71
N GLU A 60 -18.62 31.41 21.59
CA GLU A 60 -17.78 30.44 22.27
C GLU A 60 -17.07 29.56 21.21
N LEU A 61 -15.75 29.61 21.22
CA LEU A 61 -14.90 28.80 20.34
C LEU A 61 -14.94 27.32 20.78
N GLU A 62 -15.70 26.51 20.08
CA GLU A 62 -15.64 25.06 20.20
C GLU A 62 -14.24 24.55 19.85
N SER A 63 -13.82 23.54 20.59
CA SER A 63 -12.53 22.88 20.51
C SER A 63 -12.19 22.39 19.08
N PRO A 64 -10.93 22.53 18.57
CA PRO A 64 -10.54 22.18 17.19
C PRO A 64 -10.48 20.67 16.88
N LEU A 65 -11.05 19.81 17.71
CA LEU A 65 -10.96 18.35 17.60
C LEU A 65 -12.18 17.66 16.98
N LEU A 66 -13.17 18.41 16.53
CA LEU A 66 -14.35 17.89 15.83
C LEU A 66 -14.50 18.55 14.46
N VAL A 67 -13.50 18.43 13.59
CA VAL A 67 -13.78 18.54 12.15
C VAL A 67 -14.73 17.39 11.82
N PRO A 68 -15.94 17.65 11.27
CA PRO A 68 -16.83 16.59 10.85
C PRO A 68 -16.06 15.62 9.97
N ARG A 69 -16.13 14.33 10.25
CA ARG A 69 -15.44 13.30 9.48
C ARG A 69 -15.83 13.45 8.02
N GLN A 70 -14.90 13.89 7.19
CA GLN A 70 -15.18 14.31 5.82
C GLN A 70 -15.23 13.09 4.90
N LYS A 71 -16.23 13.06 4.04
CA LYS A 71 -16.51 11.97 3.13
C LYS A 71 -15.54 11.99 1.94
N TYR A 72 -14.73 10.95 1.76
CA TYR A 72 -13.80 10.83 0.63
C TYR A 72 -14.39 10.05 -0.56
N CYS A 73 -15.43 9.26 -0.33
CA CYS A 73 -16.18 8.53 -1.34
C CYS A 73 -17.66 8.50 -0.97
N GLU A 74 -18.55 8.19 -1.89
CA GLU A 74 -19.99 8.19 -1.65
C GLU A 74 -20.44 7.03 -0.76
N SER A 75 -19.89 5.83 -0.93
CA SER A 75 -20.14 4.66 -0.12
C SER A 75 -18.89 3.79 -0.02
N VAL A 76 -18.70 3.00 0.98
CA VAL A 76 -17.63 2.01 1.08
C VAL A 76 -18.06 0.63 0.59
N HIS A 77 -19.31 0.49 0.17
CA HIS A 77 -19.94 -0.79 -0.22
C HIS A 77 -20.27 -0.89 -1.72
N LYS A 78 -19.89 0.10 -2.51
CA LYS A 78 -20.03 0.10 -3.96
C LYS A 78 -18.84 0.82 -4.57
N THR A 79 -18.38 0.47 -5.75
CA THR A 79 -17.45 1.28 -6.56
C THR A 79 -18.24 2.20 -7.50
N ILE A 80 -18.09 3.51 -7.39
CA ILE A 80 -18.66 4.51 -8.30
C ILE A 80 -17.64 5.63 -8.50
N ARG A 81 -17.34 6.00 -9.74
CA ARG A 81 -16.26 6.94 -10.04
C ARG A 81 -16.56 8.36 -9.59
N ARG A 82 -15.64 8.97 -8.82
CA ARG A 82 -15.71 10.37 -8.42
C ARG A 82 -15.75 11.28 -9.66
N LYS A 83 -16.70 12.22 -9.72
CA LYS A 83 -16.73 13.21 -10.79
C LYS A 83 -15.52 14.13 -10.71
N THR A 84 -14.73 14.15 -11.77
CA THR A 84 -13.59 15.06 -11.94
C THR A 84 -13.70 15.79 -13.27
N ARG A 85 -13.20 17.04 -13.29
CA ARG A 85 -13.15 17.83 -14.51
C ARG A 85 -12.22 17.21 -15.55
N THR A 86 -12.47 17.48 -16.81
CA THR A 86 -11.54 17.14 -17.86
C THR A 86 -10.31 18.05 -17.83
N VAL A 87 -9.11 17.46 -17.83
CA VAL A 87 -7.82 18.12 -17.96
C VAL A 87 -7.14 17.60 -19.22
N MET A 88 -6.79 18.51 -20.13
CA MET A 88 -6.12 18.15 -21.38
C MET A 88 -4.61 18.12 -21.21
N VAL A 89 -3.98 17.01 -21.60
CA VAL A 89 -2.53 16.85 -21.69
C VAL A 89 -2.18 16.60 -23.15
N GLY A 90 -1.84 17.65 -23.88
CA GLY A 90 -1.75 17.58 -25.33
C GLY A 90 -3.09 17.14 -25.95
N ASN A 91 -3.08 16.01 -26.63
CA ASN A 91 -4.27 15.37 -27.25
C ASN A 91 -4.95 14.33 -26.34
N VAL A 92 -4.46 14.09 -25.11
CA VAL A 92 -5.02 13.11 -24.18
C VAL A 92 -5.83 13.80 -23.09
N ALA A 93 -7.09 13.41 -22.96
CA ALA A 93 -7.99 13.89 -21.92
C ALA A 93 -7.89 13.01 -20.68
N LEU A 94 -7.81 13.64 -19.48
CA LEU A 94 -7.87 13.04 -18.15
C LEU A 94 -9.15 13.50 -17.47
N GLY A 95 -9.72 12.68 -16.63
CA GLY A 95 -10.93 13.00 -15.86
C GLY A 95 -11.94 11.87 -15.87
N SER A 96 -12.98 12.00 -15.06
CA SER A 96 -13.96 10.92 -14.83
C SER A 96 -14.72 10.46 -16.07
N GLU A 97 -14.84 11.31 -17.08
CA GLU A 97 -15.54 10.96 -18.33
C GLU A 97 -14.62 10.27 -19.36
N HIS A 98 -13.39 9.97 -18.97
CA HIS A 98 -12.37 9.38 -19.84
C HIS A 98 -11.79 8.12 -19.22
N PRO A 99 -11.25 7.17 -20.00
CA PRO A 99 -10.62 5.97 -19.47
C PRO A 99 -9.42 6.33 -18.59
N ILE A 100 -9.09 5.45 -17.63
CA ILE A 100 -7.88 5.58 -16.80
C ILE A 100 -6.66 5.53 -17.73
N ARG A 101 -5.82 6.57 -17.68
CA ARG A 101 -4.66 6.70 -18.56
C ARG A 101 -3.40 6.10 -17.94
N ILE A 102 -2.63 5.45 -18.77
CA ILE A 102 -1.36 4.81 -18.39
C ILE A 102 -0.23 5.77 -18.67
N GLN A 103 0.55 6.09 -17.62
CA GLN A 103 1.74 6.92 -17.73
C GLN A 103 2.96 6.14 -17.26
N THR A 104 4.06 6.19 -18.00
CA THR A 104 5.39 5.73 -17.56
C THR A 104 6.44 6.81 -17.74
N MET A 105 7.72 6.48 -17.60
CA MET A 105 8.81 7.46 -17.56
C MET A 105 10.08 6.89 -18.20
N THR A 106 10.79 7.69 -18.98
CA THR A 106 12.08 7.30 -19.57
C THR A 106 13.18 7.13 -18.51
N THR A 107 14.10 6.22 -18.79
CA THR A 107 15.30 5.96 -17.97
C THR A 107 16.59 6.49 -18.62
N THR A 108 16.53 6.85 -19.90
CA THR A 108 17.66 7.40 -20.66
C THR A 108 18.12 8.76 -20.14
N ASP A 109 19.40 9.10 -20.33
CA ASP A 109 19.87 10.48 -20.13
C ASP A 109 19.17 11.39 -21.14
N THR A 110 18.44 12.39 -20.65
CA THR A 110 17.65 13.30 -21.49
C THR A 110 18.51 14.08 -22.48
N LYS A 111 19.81 14.23 -22.24
CA LYS A 111 20.75 14.85 -23.18
C LYS A 111 21.04 13.96 -24.37
N ASP A 112 20.87 12.65 -24.24
CA ASP A 112 20.91 11.73 -25.39
C ASP A 112 19.53 11.74 -26.06
N VAL A 113 19.36 12.68 -26.99
CA VAL A 113 18.10 12.87 -27.71
C VAL A 113 17.72 11.62 -28.49
N ALA A 114 18.68 10.94 -29.12
CA ALA A 114 18.41 9.78 -29.97
C ALA A 114 17.89 8.59 -29.14
N ALA A 115 18.59 8.24 -28.05
CA ALA A 115 18.17 7.16 -27.14
C ALA A 115 16.82 7.48 -26.47
N THR A 116 16.61 8.75 -26.06
CA THR A 116 15.34 9.15 -25.42
C THR A 116 14.16 9.08 -26.39
N VAL A 117 14.34 9.54 -27.65
CA VAL A 117 13.31 9.43 -28.70
C VAL A 117 12.97 7.97 -28.98
N GLU A 118 13.97 7.10 -29.10
CA GLU A 118 13.73 5.67 -29.34
C GLU A 118 13.00 5.01 -28.17
N GLN A 119 13.36 5.33 -26.93
CA GLN A 119 12.66 4.79 -25.76
C GLN A 119 11.22 5.30 -25.68
N VAL A 120 10.95 6.58 -25.95
CA VAL A 120 9.58 7.13 -26.01
C VAL A 120 8.74 6.42 -27.07
N MET A 121 9.33 6.10 -28.22
CA MET A 121 8.61 5.37 -29.29
C MET A 121 8.26 3.95 -28.84
N ARG A 122 9.21 3.19 -28.26
CA ARG A 122 8.94 1.84 -27.73
C ARG A 122 7.83 1.88 -26.66
N ILE A 123 7.90 2.83 -25.74
CA ILE A 123 6.87 3.02 -24.70
C ILE A 123 5.49 3.30 -25.32
N ALA A 124 5.44 4.16 -26.34
CA ALA A 124 4.19 4.48 -27.04
C ALA A 124 3.62 3.27 -27.79
N ASP A 125 4.47 2.49 -28.46
CA ASP A 125 4.09 1.28 -29.17
C ASP A 125 3.56 0.17 -28.25
N GLN A 126 4.01 0.12 -26.99
CA GLN A 126 3.48 -0.76 -25.94
C GLN A 126 2.13 -0.27 -25.38
N GLY A 127 1.68 0.94 -25.77
CA GLY A 127 0.37 1.46 -25.45
C GLY A 127 0.28 2.31 -24.17
N ALA A 128 1.36 2.99 -23.79
CA ALA A 128 1.27 4.08 -22.83
C ALA A 128 0.56 5.28 -23.45
N ASP A 129 -0.24 5.98 -22.66
CA ASP A 129 -0.95 7.20 -23.09
C ASP A 129 -0.08 8.46 -22.96
N ILE A 130 0.84 8.48 -21.97
CA ILE A 130 1.65 9.67 -21.60
C ILE A 130 3.03 9.21 -21.19
N VAL A 131 4.09 9.93 -21.62
CA VAL A 131 5.48 9.67 -21.23
C VAL A 131 6.06 10.83 -20.44
N ARG A 132 6.72 10.51 -19.32
CA ARG A 132 7.41 11.49 -18.47
C ARG A 132 8.93 11.42 -18.71
N ILE A 133 9.56 12.58 -18.82
CA ILE A 133 10.99 12.75 -19.04
C ILE A 133 11.57 13.63 -17.91
N THR A 134 12.73 13.26 -17.37
CA THR A 134 13.43 14.08 -16.34
C THR A 134 14.13 15.26 -16.97
N VAL A 135 14.03 16.43 -16.33
CA VAL A 135 14.70 17.64 -16.79
C VAL A 135 15.40 18.32 -15.62
N GLN A 136 16.73 18.19 -15.56
CA GLN A 136 17.52 18.65 -14.41
C GLN A 136 18.05 20.08 -14.59
N GLY A 137 18.39 20.47 -15.82
CA GLY A 137 19.05 21.73 -16.07
C GLY A 137 18.79 22.27 -17.47
N LYS A 138 19.55 23.29 -17.85
CA LYS A 138 19.37 24.00 -19.12
C LYS A 138 19.64 23.11 -20.35
N LYS A 139 20.66 22.22 -20.28
CA LYS A 139 20.99 21.32 -21.40
C LYS A 139 19.89 20.32 -21.68
N GLU A 140 19.31 19.72 -20.64
CA GLU A 140 18.16 18.81 -20.75
C GLU A 140 16.92 19.58 -21.25
N ALA A 141 16.73 20.83 -20.81
CA ALA A 141 15.62 21.66 -21.30
C ALA A 141 15.75 21.97 -22.81
N ASP A 142 16.96 22.22 -23.29
CA ASP A 142 17.18 22.42 -24.72
C ASP A 142 16.97 21.12 -25.51
N ALA A 143 17.48 19.98 -24.99
CA ALA A 143 17.23 18.65 -25.57
C ALA A 143 15.72 18.29 -25.66
N CYS A 144 14.88 18.78 -24.73
CA CYS A 144 13.42 18.57 -24.79
C CYS A 144 12.78 19.09 -26.08
N PHE A 145 13.28 20.20 -26.64
CA PHE A 145 12.79 20.71 -27.92
C PHE A 145 13.17 19.79 -29.07
N GLU A 146 14.41 19.27 -29.07
CA GLU A 146 14.87 18.33 -30.09
C GLU A 146 14.12 17.01 -30.02
N ILE A 147 13.92 16.48 -28.81
CA ILE A 147 13.12 15.26 -28.58
C ILE A 147 11.69 15.44 -29.13
N LYS A 148 11.00 16.56 -28.77
CA LYS A 148 9.63 16.80 -29.24
C LYS A 148 9.57 16.93 -30.76
N ASN A 149 10.50 17.67 -31.36
CA ASN A 149 10.59 17.84 -32.80
C ASN A 149 10.85 16.50 -33.53
N SER A 150 11.78 15.69 -33.01
CA SER A 150 12.12 14.38 -33.60
C SER A 150 10.93 13.41 -33.54
N LEU A 151 10.17 13.39 -32.44
CA LEU A 151 8.96 12.58 -32.31
C LEU A 151 7.89 13.02 -33.31
N VAL A 152 7.65 14.33 -33.46
CA VAL A 152 6.69 14.87 -34.44
C VAL A 152 7.10 14.49 -35.86
N GLN A 153 8.39 14.60 -36.21
CA GLN A 153 8.90 14.18 -37.52
C GLN A 153 8.70 12.68 -37.81
N LYS A 154 8.71 11.87 -36.76
CA LYS A 154 8.46 10.42 -36.82
C LYS A 154 6.99 10.05 -36.68
N ASN A 155 6.07 11.02 -36.70
CA ASN A 155 4.61 10.88 -36.53
C ASN A 155 4.17 10.34 -35.16
N TYR A 156 4.96 10.54 -34.11
CA TYR A 156 4.53 10.23 -32.74
C TYR A 156 3.95 11.46 -32.07
N SER A 157 2.66 11.39 -31.69
CA SER A 157 1.93 12.49 -31.05
C SER A 157 1.72 12.30 -29.56
N ILE A 158 2.40 11.30 -28.95
CA ILE A 158 2.27 11.02 -27.52
C ILE A 158 2.62 12.25 -26.67
N PRO A 159 1.77 12.63 -25.68
CA PRO A 159 2.05 13.77 -24.82
C PRO A 159 3.26 13.52 -23.91
N LEU A 160 4.07 14.57 -23.73
CA LEU A 160 5.26 14.53 -22.91
C LEU A 160 5.08 15.34 -21.61
N VAL A 161 5.60 14.82 -20.52
CA VAL A 161 5.59 15.44 -19.19
C VAL A 161 7.02 15.73 -18.75
N ALA A 162 7.31 16.96 -18.36
CA ALA A 162 8.59 17.33 -17.75
C ALA A 162 8.54 17.08 -16.24
N ASP A 163 9.55 16.36 -15.72
CA ASP A 163 9.75 16.14 -14.28
C ASP A 163 10.89 17.05 -13.79
N ILE A 164 10.53 18.12 -13.10
CA ILE A 164 11.46 19.20 -12.75
C ILE A 164 11.54 19.36 -11.24
N HIS A 165 12.78 19.44 -10.73
CA HIS A 165 13.11 19.63 -9.33
C HIS A 165 14.13 20.76 -9.19
N PHE A 166 14.01 21.60 -8.17
CA PHE A 166 14.96 22.67 -7.78
C PHE A 166 15.34 23.69 -8.89
N ALA A 167 14.60 23.75 -10.00
CA ALA A 167 14.98 24.55 -11.15
C ALA A 167 13.78 25.29 -11.79
N PRO A 168 13.18 26.29 -11.13
CA PRO A 168 12.06 27.07 -11.69
C PRO A 168 12.33 27.66 -13.09
N PRO A 169 13.53 28.21 -13.40
CA PRO A 169 13.81 28.72 -14.75
C PRO A 169 13.79 27.64 -15.84
N VAL A 170 14.15 26.39 -15.50
CA VAL A 170 14.08 25.25 -16.41
C VAL A 170 12.63 24.89 -16.71
N ALA A 171 11.77 24.91 -15.70
CA ALA A 171 10.33 24.69 -15.86
C ALA A 171 9.71 25.73 -16.83
N LEU A 172 10.07 26.98 -16.69
CA LEU A 172 9.64 28.04 -17.61
C LEU A 172 10.06 27.75 -19.05
N ARG A 173 11.29 27.27 -19.28
CA ARG A 173 11.79 26.94 -20.61
C ARG A 173 11.00 25.79 -21.24
N VAL A 174 10.84 24.69 -20.51
CA VAL A 174 10.22 23.45 -21.03
C VAL A 174 8.69 23.57 -21.19
N ALA A 175 8.04 24.47 -20.46
CA ALA A 175 6.60 24.76 -20.65
C ALA A 175 6.27 25.27 -22.07
N GLU A 176 7.24 25.71 -22.85
CA GLU A 176 7.04 26.09 -24.25
C GLU A 176 6.85 24.88 -25.17
N CYS A 177 7.44 23.72 -24.89
CA CYS A 177 7.44 22.57 -25.80
C CYS A 177 6.70 21.33 -25.25
N PHE A 178 6.72 21.04 -23.94
CA PHE A 178 6.04 19.87 -23.38
C PHE A 178 4.60 20.15 -23.00
N ASP A 179 3.78 19.09 -22.94
CA ASP A 179 2.34 19.17 -22.80
C ASP A 179 1.88 19.26 -21.32
N LYS A 180 2.71 18.77 -20.38
CA LYS A 180 2.47 18.84 -18.94
C LYS A 180 3.77 19.09 -18.18
N ILE A 181 3.70 19.92 -17.14
CA ILE A 181 4.81 20.15 -16.21
C ILE A 181 4.47 19.51 -14.85
N ARG A 182 5.34 18.67 -14.33
CA ARG A 182 5.25 18.17 -12.96
C ARG A 182 6.09 19.02 -12.03
N VAL A 183 5.44 19.55 -11.01
CA VAL A 183 6.04 20.30 -9.92
C VAL A 183 5.96 19.46 -8.65
N ASN A 184 7.05 19.36 -7.89
CA ASN A 184 7.03 18.81 -6.53
C ASN A 184 7.09 19.98 -5.53
N PRO A 185 6.00 20.24 -4.78
CA PRO A 185 5.95 21.37 -3.85
C PRO A 185 7.13 21.46 -2.88
N GLY A 186 7.54 20.32 -2.33
CA GLY A 186 8.61 20.28 -1.32
C GLY A 186 10.03 20.56 -1.85
N ASN A 187 10.21 20.70 -3.17
CA ASN A 187 11.52 20.96 -3.74
C ASN A 187 11.50 21.82 -5.02
N PHE A 188 10.45 22.60 -5.24
CA PHE A 188 10.36 23.50 -6.38
C PHE A 188 10.80 24.92 -6.03
N ALA A 189 10.16 25.55 -5.06
CA ALA A 189 10.48 26.87 -4.56
C ALA A 189 11.21 26.81 -3.21
N ASP A 190 10.86 25.83 -2.37
CA ASP A 190 11.52 25.59 -1.09
C ASP A 190 12.97 25.12 -1.28
N ARG A 191 13.81 25.37 -0.29
CA ARG A 191 15.15 24.80 -0.22
C ARG A 191 15.06 23.30 -0.02
N ARG A 192 16.13 22.59 -0.40
CA ARG A 192 16.23 21.15 -0.12
C ARG A 192 16.09 20.92 1.38
N ALA A 193 15.19 20.00 1.76
CA ALA A 193 14.96 19.62 3.13
C ALA A 193 16.26 19.11 3.79
N GLN A 194 16.55 19.60 4.99
CA GLN A 194 17.67 19.16 5.82
C GLN A 194 17.21 18.14 6.87
N PHE A 195 15.89 17.91 6.94
CA PHE A 195 15.22 17.02 7.91
C PHE A 195 15.45 17.49 9.37
N GLU A 196 15.76 18.75 9.56
CA GLU A 196 15.86 19.39 10.87
C GLU A 196 14.49 19.96 11.26
N LYS A 197 14.13 19.78 12.55
CA LYS A 197 12.90 20.39 13.07
C LYS A 197 13.20 21.83 13.41
N LEU A 198 12.75 22.73 12.54
CA LEU A 198 12.87 24.17 12.72
C LEU A 198 11.64 24.72 13.45
N GLU A 199 11.85 25.71 14.32
CA GLU A 199 10.76 26.49 14.89
C GLU A 199 10.39 27.61 13.92
N TYR A 200 9.21 27.51 13.31
CA TYR A 200 8.63 28.55 12.45
C TYR A 200 7.63 29.39 13.25
N THR A 201 7.79 30.73 13.20
CA THR A 201 6.70 31.63 13.62
C THR A 201 5.66 31.72 12.51
N GLU A 202 4.45 32.18 12.83
CA GLU A 202 3.40 32.40 11.83
C GLU A 202 3.88 33.40 10.75
N ASP A 203 4.60 34.44 11.16
CA ASP A 203 5.17 35.43 10.24
C ASP A 203 6.23 34.83 9.31
N ASP A 204 7.07 33.92 9.80
CA ASP A 204 8.06 33.24 8.96
C ASP A 204 7.41 32.27 7.98
N TYR A 205 6.39 31.54 8.43
CA TYR A 205 5.60 30.69 7.56
C TYR A 205 4.94 31.48 6.43
N GLN A 206 4.35 32.64 6.75
CA GLN A 206 3.70 33.50 5.76
C GLN A 206 4.69 34.09 4.74
N LYS A 207 5.89 34.48 5.17
CA LYS A 207 6.95 34.94 4.25
C LYS A 207 7.39 33.87 3.25
N GLU A 208 7.49 32.62 3.71
CA GLU A 208 7.81 31.49 2.82
C GLU A 208 6.66 31.25 1.80
N LEU A 209 5.40 31.38 2.21
CA LEU A 209 4.27 31.31 1.27
C LEU A 209 4.31 32.42 0.21
N GLU A 210 4.65 33.65 0.61
CA GLU A 210 4.84 34.77 -0.33
C GLU A 210 6.00 34.50 -1.31
N HIS A 211 7.10 33.93 -0.83
CA HIS A 211 8.21 33.53 -1.67
C HIS A 211 7.79 32.46 -2.68
N ILE A 212 7.06 31.42 -2.24
CA ILE A 212 6.53 30.38 -3.13
C ILE A 212 5.64 31.00 -4.21
N GLU A 213 4.74 31.92 -3.82
CA GLU A 213 3.86 32.60 -4.78
C GLU A 213 4.66 33.38 -5.82
N GLN A 214 5.71 34.11 -5.41
CA GLN A 214 6.58 34.87 -6.33
C GLN A 214 7.31 33.97 -7.32
N VAL A 215 7.84 32.84 -6.87
CA VAL A 215 8.60 31.90 -7.71
C VAL A 215 7.70 31.10 -8.64
N PHE A 216 6.50 30.74 -8.19
CA PHE A 216 5.61 29.83 -8.90
C PHE A 216 4.67 30.52 -9.89
N THR A 217 4.21 31.74 -9.59
CA THR A 217 3.29 32.52 -10.46
C THR A 217 3.76 32.59 -11.92
N PRO A 218 5.03 32.90 -12.25
CA PRO A 218 5.46 32.96 -13.65
C PRO A 218 5.27 31.65 -14.42
N LEU A 219 5.41 30.49 -13.74
CA LEU A 219 5.18 29.19 -14.36
C LEU A 219 3.70 28.95 -14.63
N VAL A 220 2.83 29.31 -13.68
CA VAL A 220 1.37 29.18 -13.84
C VAL A 220 0.88 30.02 -15.02
N GLU A 221 1.31 31.28 -15.11
CA GLU A 221 0.97 32.18 -16.23
C GLU A 221 1.47 31.63 -17.55
N LYS A 222 2.68 31.06 -17.57
CA LYS A 222 3.24 30.48 -18.77
C LYS A 222 2.48 29.23 -19.20
N CYS A 223 2.12 28.32 -18.28
CA CYS A 223 1.30 27.17 -18.56
C CYS A 223 -0.09 27.60 -19.08
N LYS A 224 -0.70 28.62 -18.49
CA LYS A 224 -1.97 29.21 -18.97
C LYS A 224 -1.83 29.73 -20.41
N LYS A 225 -0.76 30.48 -20.69
CA LYS A 225 -0.50 31.05 -22.04
C LYS A 225 -0.35 29.97 -23.12
N TYR A 226 0.33 28.85 -22.81
CA TYR A 226 0.60 27.79 -23.77
C TYR A 226 -0.40 26.64 -23.71
N GLY A 227 -1.43 26.72 -22.88
CA GLY A 227 -2.44 25.68 -22.71
C GLY A 227 -1.87 24.36 -22.13
N ARG A 228 -0.84 24.45 -21.25
CA ARG A 228 -0.20 23.28 -20.67
C ARG A 228 -0.92 22.83 -19.41
N ALA A 229 -0.95 21.50 -19.19
CA ALA A 229 -1.39 20.95 -17.92
C ALA A 229 -0.28 21.08 -16.87
N MET A 230 -0.69 21.06 -15.60
CA MET A 230 0.26 21.01 -14.49
C MET A 230 -0.10 19.87 -13.54
N ARG A 231 0.89 19.10 -13.08
CA ARG A 231 0.70 18.16 -12.00
C ARG A 231 1.41 18.66 -10.75
N ILE A 232 0.64 18.93 -9.72
CA ILE A 232 1.13 19.15 -8.37
C ILE A 232 1.36 17.77 -7.75
N GLY A 233 2.64 17.39 -7.66
CA GLY A 233 3.06 16.01 -7.36
C GLY A 233 3.85 15.93 -6.09
N THR A 234 3.16 15.78 -4.94
CA THR A 234 3.78 15.62 -3.63
C THR A 234 4.26 14.18 -3.44
N ASN A 235 5.46 14.05 -2.91
CA ASN A 235 6.01 12.79 -2.42
C ASN A 235 6.24 12.90 -0.90
N HIS A 236 5.89 11.87 -0.14
CA HIS A 236 6.01 11.82 1.32
C HIS A 236 7.44 12.17 1.79
N GLY A 237 8.43 11.51 1.22
CA GLY A 237 9.83 11.72 1.59
C GLY A 237 10.46 13.04 1.14
N SER A 238 9.75 13.91 0.42
CA SER A 238 10.28 15.18 -0.07
C SER A 238 9.45 16.40 0.38
N LEU A 239 8.82 16.30 1.53
CA LEU A 239 8.18 17.46 2.17
C LEU A 239 9.23 18.48 2.60
N SER A 240 8.93 19.79 2.52
CA SER A 240 9.82 20.83 3.01
C SER A 240 9.93 20.81 4.53
N ASP A 241 11.07 21.30 5.07
CA ASP A 241 11.26 21.38 6.53
C ASP A 241 10.18 22.21 7.21
N ARG A 242 9.66 23.24 6.53
CA ARG A 242 8.53 24.05 6.96
C ARG A 242 7.25 23.21 7.15
N ILE A 243 6.87 22.42 6.15
CA ILE A 243 5.71 21.52 6.22
C ILE A 243 5.90 20.47 7.30
N MET A 244 7.07 19.85 7.37
CA MET A 244 7.38 18.82 8.39
C MET A 244 7.36 19.40 9.80
N SER A 245 7.81 20.64 9.99
CA SER A 245 7.83 21.29 11.29
C SER A 245 6.43 21.67 11.78
N TYR A 246 5.52 22.03 10.87
CA TYR A 246 4.18 22.52 11.19
C TYR A 246 3.13 21.39 11.20
N TYR A 247 3.12 20.51 10.21
CA TYR A 247 2.12 19.43 10.03
C TYR A 247 2.66 18.04 10.33
N GLY A 248 3.98 17.90 10.52
CA GLY A 248 4.65 16.62 10.67
C GLY A 248 4.86 15.88 9.33
N ASP A 249 5.60 14.77 9.41
CA ASP A 249 5.79 13.82 8.30
C ASP A 249 4.54 12.92 8.23
N SER A 250 3.50 13.41 7.57
CA SER A 250 2.15 12.85 7.68
C SER A 250 1.32 13.05 6.40
N PRO A 251 0.24 12.27 6.20
CA PRO A 251 -0.73 12.51 5.13
C PRO A 251 -1.27 13.95 5.11
N ARG A 252 -1.43 14.57 6.29
CA ARG A 252 -1.87 15.98 6.41
C ARG A 252 -0.84 16.93 5.81
N GLY A 253 0.44 16.74 6.12
CA GLY A 253 1.54 17.53 5.55
C GLY A 253 1.60 17.40 4.03
N MET A 254 1.38 16.18 3.50
CA MET A 254 1.32 15.96 2.06
C MET A 254 0.20 16.75 1.38
N VAL A 255 -0.99 16.73 1.95
CA VAL A 255 -2.16 17.45 1.41
C VAL A 255 -1.96 18.96 1.45
N GLU A 256 -1.52 19.50 2.59
CA GLU A 256 -1.30 20.95 2.71
C GLU A 256 -0.20 21.45 1.77
N SER A 257 0.90 20.69 1.65
CA SER A 257 1.97 21.00 0.69
C SER A 257 1.45 21.17 -0.75
N ALA A 258 0.49 20.33 -1.16
CA ALA A 258 -0.13 20.46 -2.47
C ALA A 258 -1.13 21.61 -2.55
N PHE A 259 -1.87 21.85 -1.48
CA PHE A 259 -2.93 22.89 -1.44
C PHE A 259 -2.35 24.31 -1.47
N GLU A 260 -1.19 24.54 -0.89
CA GLU A 260 -0.49 25.84 -0.99
C GLU A 260 -0.29 26.22 -2.48
N TYR A 261 0.24 25.31 -3.30
CA TYR A 261 0.42 25.53 -4.72
C TYR A 261 -0.89 25.63 -5.51
N ALA A 262 -1.88 24.81 -5.12
CA ALA A 262 -3.20 24.83 -5.75
C ALA A 262 -3.94 26.15 -5.51
N ARG A 263 -3.82 26.77 -4.32
CA ARG A 263 -4.41 28.07 -4.02
C ARG A 263 -3.84 29.17 -4.93
N ILE A 264 -2.54 29.14 -5.22
CA ILE A 264 -1.89 30.07 -6.17
C ILE A 264 -2.47 29.86 -7.57
N CYS A 265 -2.55 28.61 -8.05
CA CYS A 265 -3.15 28.32 -9.34
C CYS A 265 -4.59 28.85 -9.44
N ARG A 266 -5.41 28.62 -8.41
CA ARG A 266 -6.80 29.11 -8.37
C ARG A 266 -6.91 30.62 -8.31
N LYS A 267 -6.03 31.30 -7.57
CA LYS A 267 -5.92 32.76 -7.53
C LYS A 267 -5.68 33.35 -8.94
N LEU A 268 -4.94 32.63 -9.78
CA LEU A 268 -4.65 32.99 -11.16
C LEU A 268 -5.66 32.43 -12.17
N ASP A 269 -6.78 31.85 -11.71
CA ASP A 269 -7.78 31.21 -12.55
C ASP A 269 -7.16 30.16 -13.51
N PHE A 270 -6.27 29.34 -12.97
CA PHE A 270 -5.66 28.21 -13.68
C PHE A 270 -6.15 26.88 -13.12
N HIS A 271 -6.88 26.13 -13.95
CA HIS A 271 -7.58 24.92 -13.52
C HIS A 271 -7.16 23.65 -14.27
N ASN A 272 -6.17 23.72 -15.18
CA ASN A 272 -5.66 22.56 -15.88
C ASN A 272 -4.66 21.77 -14.99
N LEU A 273 -5.15 21.32 -13.82
CA LEU A 273 -4.38 20.73 -12.72
C LEU A 273 -4.69 19.25 -12.52
N VAL A 274 -3.66 18.49 -12.13
CA VAL A 274 -3.73 17.09 -11.69
C VAL A 274 -2.97 16.98 -10.36
N PHE A 275 -3.50 16.23 -9.39
CA PHE A 275 -2.82 15.96 -8.12
C PHE A 275 -2.22 14.56 -8.07
N SER A 276 -1.13 14.42 -7.31
CA SER A 276 -0.62 13.12 -6.91
C SER A 276 0.01 13.16 -5.52
N MET A 277 -0.29 12.13 -4.69
CA MET A 277 0.19 11.93 -3.33
C MET A 277 0.95 10.61 -3.26
N LYS A 278 2.25 10.63 -3.50
CA LYS A 278 3.04 9.39 -3.58
C LYS A 278 3.80 9.14 -2.29
N ALA A 279 3.82 7.88 -1.87
CA ALA A 279 4.65 7.37 -0.79
C ALA A 279 5.16 5.97 -1.15
N SER A 280 6.27 5.55 -0.57
CA SER A 280 6.79 4.17 -0.65
C SER A 280 5.97 3.22 0.20
N ASN A 281 5.35 3.73 1.27
CA ASN A 281 4.41 3.02 2.11
C ASN A 281 2.98 3.13 1.53
N PRO A 282 2.37 2.00 1.08
CA PRO A 282 1.03 2.02 0.51
C PRO A 282 -0.05 2.55 1.45
N VAL A 283 0.07 2.30 2.76
CA VAL A 283 -0.89 2.76 3.78
C VAL A 283 -0.91 4.30 3.83
N ILE A 284 0.26 4.94 3.91
CA ILE A 284 0.40 6.41 3.92
C ILE A 284 -0.14 7.00 2.62
N MET A 285 0.18 6.36 1.48
CA MET A 285 -0.32 6.77 0.17
C MET A 285 -1.85 6.79 0.12
N VAL A 286 -2.50 5.69 0.53
CA VAL A 286 -3.96 5.56 0.54
C VAL A 286 -4.58 6.62 1.45
N GLN A 287 -4.06 6.80 2.66
CA GLN A 287 -4.52 7.82 3.61
C GLN A 287 -4.41 9.24 3.04
N ALA A 288 -3.28 9.55 2.38
CA ALA A 288 -3.06 10.88 1.81
C ALA A 288 -4.03 11.18 0.66
N TYR A 289 -4.30 10.23 -0.23
CA TYR A 289 -5.29 10.43 -1.29
C TYR A 289 -6.72 10.56 -0.76
N ARG A 290 -7.12 9.72 0.20
CA ARG A 290 -8.43 9.80 0.83
C ARG A 290 -8.64 11.15 1.52
N LEU A 291 -7.64 11.63 2.26
CA LEU A 291 -7.67 12.94 2.90
C LEU A 291 -7.74 14.08 1.87
N LEU A 292 -6.90 14.01 0.82
CA LEU A 292 -6.93 14.97 -0.27
C LEU A 292 -8.32 15.10 -0.89
N VAL A 293 -8.95 13.96 -1.21
CA VAL A 293 -10.29 13.93 -1.82
C VAL A 293 -11.35 14.46 -0.86
N ALA A 294 -11.30 14.05 0.40
CA ALA A 294 -12.24 14.54 1.41
C ALA A 294 -12.21 16.06 1.55
N GLU A 295 -11.03 16.66 1.58
CA GLU A 295 -10.87 18.11 1.66
C GLU A 295 -11.22 18.82 0.34
N MET A 296 -10.86 18.23 -0.81
CA MET A 296 -11.30 18.75 -2.10
C MET A 296 -12.82 18.79 -2.21
N ASN A 297 -13.53 17.75 -1.73
CA ASN A 297 -15.00 17.72 -1.73
C ASN A 297 -15.59 18.85 -0.88
N VAL A 298 -15.02 19.15 0.30
CA VAL A 298 -15.46 20.28 1.12
C VAL A 298 -15.23 21.62 0.44
N LEU A 299 -14.13 21.75 -0.29
CA LEU A 299 -13.78 22.98 -1.02
C LEU A 299 -14.49 23.11 -2.38
N GLY A 300 -15.26 22.09 -2.80
CA GLY A 300 -15.87 22.03 -4.12
C GLY A 300 -14.84 21.90 -5.25
N TRP A 301 -13.71 21.23 -5.00
CA TRP A 301 -12.65 21.02 -5.98
C TRP A 301 -12.79 19.62 -6.63
N ASP A 302 -12.77 19.59 -7.94
CA ASP A 302 -13.02 18.41 -8.76
C ASP A 302 -11.83 18.03 -9.64
N TYR A 303 -10.61 18.29 -9.18
CA TYR A 303 -9.39 18.00 -9.96
C TYR A 303 -9.11 16.50 -10.06
N PRO A 304 -8.63 16.03 -11.24
CA PRO A 304 -8.25 14.64 -11.46
C PRO A 304 -6.99 14.23 -10.68
N LEU A 305 -6.85 12.93 -10.48
CA LEU A 305 -5.78 12.32 -9.68
C LEU A 305 -4.87 11.45 -10.54
N HIS A 306 -3.57 11.47 -10.23
CA HIS A 306 -2.56 10.56 -10.76
C HIS A 306 -2.06 9.63 -9.66
N LEU A 307 -2.49 8.38 -9.69
CA LEU A 307 -2.14 7.40 -8.67
C LEU A 307 -0.78 6.75 -8.94
N GLY A 308 -0.08 6.37 -7.87
CA GLY A 308 1.15 5.59 -7.93
C GLY A 308 1.84 5.50 -6.59
N VAL A 309 2.34 4.31 -6.27
CA VAL A 309 3.32 4.10 -5.21
C VAL A 309 4.67 4.55 -5.74
N THR A 310 5.49 5.20 -4.93
CA THR A 310 6.87 5.55 -5.31
C THR A 310 7.84 4.54 -4.70
N GLU A 311 8.97 4.32 -5.34
CA GLU A 311 10.05 3.44 -4.87
C GLU A 311 9.53 2.03 -4.48
N ALA A 312 8.60 1.47 -5.27
CA ALA A 312 7.93 0.22 -4.94
C ALA A 312 8.87 -1.00 -4.98
N GLY A 313 10.00 -0.90 -5.70
CA GLY A 313 10.95 -1.96 -5.89
C GLY A 313 10.79 -2.65 -7.24
N GLU A 314 11.18 -3.91 -7.33
CA GLU A 314 11.15 -4.69 -8.56
C GLU A 314 10.30 -5.97 -8.42
N GLY A 315 10.04 -6.62 -9.55
CA GLY A 315 9.38 -7.92 -9.62
C GLY A 315 8.02 -7.94 -8.95
N GLU A 316 7.75 -9.05 -8.29
CA GLU A 316 6.48 -9.29 -7.60
C GLU A 316 6.25 -8.35 -6.43
N ASP A 317 7.31 -7.94 -5.71
CA ASP A 317 7.21 -7.02 -4.56
C ASP A 317 6.73 -5.63 -4.99
N GLY A 318 7.29 -5.10 -6.09
CA GLY A 318 6.89 -3.82 -6.66
C GLY A 318 5.46 -3.84 -7.19
N ARG A 319 5.07 -4.93 -7.88
CA ARG A 319 3.71 -5.15 -8.36
C ARG A 319 2.73 -5.27 -7.20
N MET A 320 3.09 -6.01 -6.14
CA MET A 320 2.26 -6.17 -4.93
C MET A 320 2.03 -4.83 -4.22
N LYS A 321 3.08 -4.05 -3.92
CA LYS A 321 2.94 -2.74 -3.29
C LYS A 321 2.09 -1.78 -4.13
N SER A 322 2.27 -1.79 -5.44
CA SER A 322 1.47 -0.98 -6.38
C SER A 322 0.01 -1.44 -6.41
N ALA A 323 -0.24 -2.74 -6.40
CA ALA A 323 -1.59 -3.31 -6.37
C ALA A 323 -2.32 -2.97 -5.07
N ILE A 324 -1.64 -3.03 -3.93
CA ILE A 324 -2.18 -2.60 -2.63
C ILE A 324 -2.55 -1.11 -2.68
N GLY A 325 -1.61 -0.23 -3.01
CA GLY A 325 -1.83 1.22 -2.93
C GLY A 325 -2.82 1.72 -3.99
N ILE A 326 -2.58 1.41 -5.27
CA ILE A 326 -3.43 1.86 -6.38
C ILE A 326 -4.76 1.10 -6.37
N GLY A 327 -4.72 -0.22 -6.17
CA GLY A 327 -5.91 -1.07 -6.17
C GLY A 327 -6.91 -0.68 -5.08
N THR A 328 -6.45 -0.37 -3.86
CA THR A 328 -7.32 0.13 -2.78
C THR A 328 -8.10 1.36 -3.21
N LEU A 329 -7.42 2.34 -3.82
CA LEU A 329 -8.05 3.58 -4.26
C LEU A 329 -9.01 3.35 -5.44
N LEU A 330 -8.71 2.41 -6.33
CA LEU A 330 -9.61 2.03 -7.41
C LEU A 330 -10.87 1.30 -6.91
N MET A 331 -10.86 0.73 -5.71
CA MET A 331 -12.02 0.07 -5.08
C MET A 331 -12.87 1.03 -4.23
N ASP A 332 -12.40 2.23 -3.94
CA ASP A 332 -13.09 3.18 -3.03
C ASP A 332 -14.14 4.06 -3.71
N ASP A 333 -14.30 4.06 -5.04
CA ASP A 333 -14.95 5.18 -5.74
C ASP A 333 -16.45 5.07 -6.03
N LEU A 334 -17.13 6.26 -6.23
CA LEU A 334 -18.59 6.37 -6.22
C LEU A 334 -19.24 7.67 -6.75
N SER A 335 -20.36 7.59 -7.48
CA SER A 335 -21.53 8.48 -7.42
C SER A 335 -22.78 7.85 -8.04
N ASP A 336 -23.96 8.14 -7.49
CA ASP A 336 -25.26 7.78 -8.04
C ASP A 336 -25.76 8.91 -8.97
N ASP A 337 -25.70 8.74 -10.28
CA ASP A 337 -26.70 9.27 -11.18
C ASP A 337 -26.59 8.62 -12.57
N LEU A 338 -27.19 7.45 -12.73
CA LEU A 338 -27.36 6.76 -14.02
C LEU A 338 -28.76 6.97 -14.64
N SER A 339 -29.51 7.99 -14.19
CA SER A 339 -30.87 8.18 -14.69
C SER A 339 -30.98 8.86 -16.07
N THR A 340 -29.87 9.36 -16.65
CA THR A 340 -29.95 10.20 -17.86
C THR A 340 -29.10 9.79 -19.06
N CYS A 341 -28.44 8.64 -19.08
CA CYS A 341 -27.71 8.22 -20.27
C CYS A 341 -28.26 6.91 -20.87
N ARG A 342 -29.44 7.00 -21.54
CA ARG A 342 -29.84 6.00 -22.51
C ARG A 342 -29.21 6.36 -23.85
N VAL A 343 -28.08 5.76 -24.17
CA VAL A 343 -27.58 5.70 -25.55
C VAL A 343 -27.64 4.25 -26.02
N THR A 344 -28.55 4.01 -26.89
CA THR A 344 -28.69 2.75 -27.65
C THR A 344 -27.49 2.65 -28.58
N VAL A 345 -26.50 1.81 -28.29
CA VAL A 345 -25.41 1.53 -29.24
C VAL A 345 -25.62 0.16 -29.87
N GLN A 346 -25.89 0.18 -31.14
CA GLN A 346 -25.94 -0.98 -32.02
C GLN A 346 -24.50 -1.44 -32.33
N TRP A 347 -24.17 -2.67 -31.98
CA TRP A 347 -22.84 -3.25 -32.16
C TRP A 347 -22.49 -3.42 -33.65
N ARG A 348 -21.44 -2.76 -34.10
CA ARG A 348 -20.67 -3.19 -35.28
C ARG A 348 -19.24 -3.52 -34.79
N LEU A 349 -18.81 -4.73 -35.12
CA LEU A 349 -17.44 -5.20 -34.94
C LEU A 349 -16.51 -4.35 -35.82
N ASP A 350 -15.71 -3.51 -35.17
CA ASP A 350 -14.52 -2.94 -35.79
C ASP A 350 -13.43 -2.79 -34.71
N SER A 351 -12.21 -3.16 -35.06
CA SER A 351 -11.06 -3.36 -34.16
C SER A 351 -10.44 -2.09 -33.62
N THR A 352 -11.17 -0.99 -33.59
CA THR A 352 -10.77 0.35 -33.08
C THR A 352 -11.68 0.84 -31.96
N LEU A 353 -12.40 -0.04 -31.27
CA LEU A 353 -13.35 0.35 -30.23
C LEU A 353 -12.63 0.93 -28.99
N ARG A 354 -12.68 2.26 -28.92
CA ARG A 354 -12.58 2.99 -27.64
C ARG A 354 -13.71 2.50 -26.74
N ARG A 355 -13.36 1.80 -25.67
CA ARG A 355 -14.29 1.51 -24.58
C ARG A 355 -14.45 2.77 -23.74
N ASP A 356 -15.60 3.40 -23.85
CA ASP A 356 -16.05 4.45 -22.95
C ASP A 356 -16.45 3.78 -21.64
N ASN A 357 -15.58 3.76 -20.64
CA ASN A 357 -15.87 3.18 -19.34
C ASN A 357 -15.41 4.09 -18.21
N LEU A 358 -16.31 4.21 -17.27
CA LEU A 358 -16.37 5.11 -16.14
C LEU A 358 -16.02 4.32 -14.88
N ASP A 359 -14.83 4.49 -14.26
CA ASP A 359 -14.56 3.71 -13.05
C ASP A 359 -13.38 4.23 -12.19
N GLY A 360 -13.56 4.26 -10.89
CA GLY A 360 -12.56 4.33 -9.83
C GLY A 360 -11.96 5.72 -9.48
N LEU A 361 -11.37 5.86 -8.26
CA LEU A 361 -10.48 6.98 -7.92
C LEU A 361 -9.20 6.86 -8.73
N GLY A 362 -8.97 7.84 -9.57
CA GLY A 362 -7.77 7.90 -10.38
C GLY A 362 -8.05 8.05 -11.85
N ASP A 363 -7.49 9.11 -12.40
CA ASP A 363 -7.66 9.46 -13.80
C ASP A 363 -6.44 9.08 -14.61
N THR A 364 -5.32 8.82 -13.94
CA THR A 364 -4.09 8.28 -14.53
C THR A 364 -3.30 7.52 -13.49
N ILE A 365 -2.66 6.42 -13.88
CA ILE A 365 -1.88 5.55 -13.00
C ILE A 365 -0.46 5.33 -13.53
N ARG A 366 0.46 5.05 -12.62
CA ARG A 366 1.79 4.53 -12.89
C ARG A 366 2.18 3.48 -11.85
N VAL A 367 2.44 2.27 -12.27
CA VAL A 367 3.19 1.27 -11.51
C VAL A 367 4.66 1.63 -11.69
N SER A 368 5.37 1.89 -10.59
CA SER A 368 6.78 2.29 -10.63
C SER A 368 7.66 1.11 -10.23
N LEU A 369 8.37 0.54 -11.21
CA LEU A 369 9.24 -0.61 -11.03
C LEU A 369 10.70 -0.24 -11.29
N THR A 370 11.64 -1.00 -10.75
CA THR A 370 13.07 -0.90 -11.07
C THR A 370 13.38 -1.47 -12.46
N GLU A 371 12.44 -2.20 -13.04
CA GLU A 371 12.48 -2.80 -14.38
C GLU A 371 12.45 -1.75 -15.51
N PRO A 372 12.72 -2.13 -16.78
CA PRO A 372 12.53 -1.24 -17.93
C PRO A 372 11.14 -0.61 -17.97
N PRO A 373 11.00 0.66 -18.36
CA PRO A 373 9.72 1.36 -18.29
C PRO A 373 8.62 0.77 -19.19
N GLU A 374 8.99 0.00 -20.19
CA GLU A 374 8.08 -0.76 -21.02
C GLU A 374 7.34 -1.85 -20.21
N GLU A 375 7.98 -2.45 -19.21
CA GLU A 375 7.42 -3.48 -18.32
C GLU A 375 6.43 -2.90 -17.29
N GLU A 376 6.42 -1.58 -17.05
CA GLU A 376 5.42 -0.92 -16.20
C GLU A 376 4.02 -0.88 -16.82
N ILE A 377 3.89 -1.00 -18.15
CA ILE A 377 2.65 -0.74 -18.90
C ILE A 377 1.62 -1.86 -18.69
N ASP A 378 2.04 -3.12 -18.75
CA ASP A 378 1.13 -4.26 -18.58
C ASP A 378 0.55 -4.37 -17.17
N PRO A 379 1.33 -4.26 -16.07
CA PRO A 379 0.76 -4.15 -14.72
C PRO A 379 -0.20 -2.97 -14.52
N CYS A 380 0.09 -1.81 -15.13
CA CYS A 380 -0.85 -0.69 -15.12
C CYS A 380 -2.19 -1.06 -15.79
N ARG A 381 -2.13 -1.71 -16.95
CA ARG A 381 -3.33 -2.13 -17.69
C ARG A 381 -4.15 -3.15 -16.90
N ARG A 382 -3.50 -4.12 -16.26
CA ARG A 382 -4.15 -5.12 -15.41
C ARG A 382 -4.86 -4.47 -14.22
N LEU A 383 -4.22 -3.53 -13.53
CA LEU A 383 -4.81 -2.76 -12.42
C LEU A 383 -6.01 -1.92 -12.89
N ALA A 384 -5.87 -1.18 -13.98
CA ALA A 384 -6.97 -0.40 -14.55
C ALA A 384 -8.18 -1.28 -14.89
N ASN A 385 -7.94 -2.45 -15.50
CA ASN A 385 -8.99 -3.41 -15.83
C ASN A 385 -9.69 -4.00 -14.59
N LEU A 386 -8.97 -4.23 -13.49
CA LEU A 386 -9.59 -4.71 -12.24
C LEU A 386 -10.52 -3.66 -11.64
N GLY A 387 -10.10 -2.40 -11.59
CA GLY A 387 -10.98 -1.30 -11.17
C GLY A 387 -12.24 -1.20 -12.03
N MET A 388 -12.09 -1.28 -13.37
CA MET A 388 -13.22 -1.25 -14.30
C MET A 388 -14.19 -2.41 -14.08
N LYS A 389 -13.70 -3.64 -13.88
CA LYS A 389 -14.56 -4.81 -13.62
C LYS A 389 -15.32 -4.68 -12.30
N ALA A 390 -14.72 -4.14 -11.26
CA ALA A 390 -15.37 -3.99 -9.95
C ALA A 390 -16.62 -3.11 -10.01
N ALA A 391 -16.63 -2.07 -10.86
CA ALA A 391 -17.79 -1.22 -11.06
C ALA A 391 -18.90 -1.87 -11.94
N GLU A 392 -18.53 -2.71 -12.91
CA GLU A 392 -19.50 -3.44 -13.73
C GLU A 392 -20.29 -4.49 -12.93
N LEU A 393 -19.64 -5.15 -11.97
CA LEU A 393 -20.21 -6.25 -11.18
C LEU A 393 -21.39 -5.84 -10.29
N GLN A 394 -21.56 -4.56 -9.99
CA GLN A 394 -22.54 -4.08 -9.00
C GLN A 394 -23.87 -3.62 -9.60
N LYS A 395 -24.08 -3.81 -10.88
CA LYS A 395 -25.36 -3.53 -11.54
C LYS A 395 -26.41 -4.55 -11.08
N GLY A 396 -27.17 -4.21 -10.06
CA GLY A 396 -28.25 -5.06 -9.53
C GLY A 396 -28.12 -5.48 -8.08
N VAL A 397 -27.09 -5.08 -7.37
CA VAL A 397 -26.98 -5.28 -5.91
C VAL A 397 -27.97 -4.33 -5.22
N ALA A 398 -28.75 -4.87 -4.26
CA ALA A 398 -29.68 -4.08 -3.45
C ALA A 398 -28.95 -2.91 -2.76
N PRO A 399 -29.59 -1.75 -2.63
CA PRO A 399 -29.00 -0.62 -1.91
C PRO A 399 -28.63 -1.07 -0.50
N PHE A 400 -27.40 -0.82 -0.10
CA PHE A 400 -26.93 -1.06 1.25
C PHE A 400 -26.81 0.28 1.97
N GLU A 401 -27.47 0.40 3.13
CA GLU A 401 -27.41 1.59 3.95
C GLU A 401 -26.13 1.55 4.80
N GLU A 402 -25.21 2.45 4.51
CA GLU A 402 -23.98 2.61 5.28
C GLU A 402 -24.28 3.29 6.61
N ARG A 403 -24.06 2.60 7.73
CA ARG A 403 -24.35 3.12 9.08
C ARG A 403 -23.14 3.69 9.77
N ASN A 404 -21.98 3.06 9.60
CA ASN A 404 -20.74 3.43 10.28
C ASN A 404 -19.58 3.51 9.31
N ARG A 405 -19.14 4.72 8.98
CA ARG A 405 -17.96 4.94 8.17
C ARG A 405 -16.73 5.18 9.05
N ARG A 406 -15.70 4.35 8.87
CA ARG A 406 -14.37 4.65 9.42
C ARG A 406 -13.62 5.55 8.45
N TYR A 407 -13.28 6.77 8.89
CA TYR A 407 -12.44 7.68 8.13
C TYR A 407 -11.02 7.63 8.70
N PHE A 408 -10.00 7.48 7.93
CA PHE A 408 -8.57 7.68 8.25
C PHE A 408 -8.03 7.09 9.57
N ASP A 409 -8.88 6.56 10.44
CA ASP A 409 -8.51 6.00 11.73
C ASP A 409 -8.40 4.48 11.59
N PHE A 410 -7.31 4.07 10.94
CA PHE A 410 -7.02 2.67 10.63
C PHE A 410 -6.45 1.97 11.88
N GLN A 411 -7.29 1.72 12.85
CA GLN A 411 -6.92 0.86 13.96
C GLN A 411 -6.93 -0.59 13.48
N ARG A 412 -5.77 -1.21 13.50
CA ARG A 412 -5.59 -2.62 13.25
C ARG A 412 -6.40 -3.43 14.28
N ARG A 413 -7.26 -4.32 13.82
CA ARG A 413 -7.93 -5.31 14.70
C ARG A 413 -6.96 -6.39 15.16
N SER A 414 -5.92 -6.66 14.36
CA SER A 414 -4.86 -7.60 14.68
C SER A 414 -4.15 -7.24 15.99
N GLY A 415 -4.09 -8.17 16.89
CA GLY A 415 -3.50 -8.00 18.23
C GLY A 415 -4.48 -8.15 19.37
N GLN A 416 -5.78 -8.18 19.10
CA GLN A 416 -6.80 -8.64 20.04
C GLN A 416 -7.28 -10.02 19.63
N LEU A 417 -6.37 -11.01 19.63
CA LEU A 417 -6.80 -12.38 19.50
C LEU A 417 -7.70 -12.71 20.71
N PRO A 418 -8.92 -13.26 20.50
CA PRO A 418 -9.88 -13.53 21.59
C PRO A 418 -9.37 -14.49 22.67
N LEU A 419 -8.20 -15.08 22.48
CA LEU A 419 -7.59 -16.11 23.31
C LEU A 419 -6.63 -15.58 24.37
N GLN A 420 -6.43 -14.25 24.50
CA GLN A 420 -5.54 -13.70 25.52
C GLN A 420 -6.33 -13.12 26.70
N LYS A 421 -6.14 -13.72 27.86
CA LYS A 421 -6.47 -13.08 29.14
C LYS A 421 -5.44 -12.00 29.46
N GLU A 422 -5.91 -10.90 30.04
CA GLU A 422 -5.06 -9.81 30.48
C GLU A 422 -3.94 -10.34 31.40
N GLY A 423 -2.67 -10.20 30.97
CA GLY A 423 -1.50 -10.66 31.71
C GLY A 423 -0.83 -11.96 31.23
N GLU A 424 -1.38 -12.65 30.21
CA GLU A 424 -0.70 -13.79 29.58
C GLU A 424 0.32 -13.32 28.54
N GLU A 425 1.49 -13.97 28.52
CA GLU A 425 2.50 -13.76 27.49
C GLU A 425 1.95 -14.18 26.11
N VAL A 426 2.09 -13.32 25.10
CA VAL A 426 1.57 -13.58 23.75
C VAL A 426 2.27 -14.80 23.16
N ASP A 427 1.58 -15.93 23.04
CA ASP A 427 2.10 -17.07 22.30
C ASP A 427 1.96 -16.81 20.79
N TYR A 428 3.04 -16.33 20.18
CA TYR A 428 3.15 -16.13 18.73
C TYR A 428 3.10 -17.44 17.92
N ARG A 429 3.10 -18.58 18.58
CA ARG A 429 3.10 -19.92 18.00
C ARG A 429 1.72 -20.57 17.93
N GLY A 430 0.64 -19.79 18.08
CA GLY A 430 -0.72 -20.28 17.93
C GLY A 430 -1.12 -20.61 16.49
N VAL A 431 -2.37 -21.04 16.28
CA VAL A 431 -2.94 -21.32 14.95
C VAL A 431 -3.11 -20.06 14.08
N LEU A 432 -2.99 -18.88 14.69
CA LEU A 432 -2.96 -17.57 14.07
C LEU A 432 -1.78 -16.77 14.60
N HIS A 433 -1.26 -15.85 13.78
CA HIS A 433 -0.17 -14.95 14.13
C HIS A 433 -0.71 -13.55 14.40
N ARG A 434 -0.24 -12.91 15.47
CA ARG A 434 -0.66 -11.57 15.89
C ARG A 434 -0.50 -10.50 14.79
N ASP A 435 0.58 -10.56 14.03
CA ASP A 435 0.91 -9.57 13.01
C ASP A 435 0.38 -9.93 11.62
N GLY A 436 -0.54 -10.88 11.53
CA GLY A 436 -1.16 -11.36 10.31
C GLY A 436 -0.79 -12.81 10.01
N SER A 437 -1.80 -13.59 9.66
CA SER A 437 -1.68 -15.02 9.47
C SER A 437 -1.62 -15.39 7.99
N VAL A 438 -0.76 -16.35 7.67
CA VAL A 438 -0.73 -17.00 6.35
C VAL A 438 -1.28 -18.41 6.49
N LEU A 439 -2.32 -18.71 5.70
CA LEU A 439 -2.87 -20.05 5.58
C LEU A 439 -2.58 -20.60 4.17
N MET A 440 -2.36 -21.94 4.07
CA MET A 440 -2.09 -22.60 2.80
C MET A 440 -3.02 -23.79 2.60
N SER A 441 -3.49 -23.99 1.36
CA SER A 441 -4.25 -25.20 1.01
C SER A 441 -3.29 -26.36 0.70
N VAL A 442 -3.53 -27.50 1.33
CA VAL A 442 -2.70 -28.71 1.21
C VAL A 442 -3.57 -29.86 0.70
N SER A 443 -3.04 -30.67 -0.21
CA SER A 443 -3.67 -31.89 -0.71
C SER A 443 -3.08 -33.14 -0.05
N LEU A 444 -3.74 -34.29 -0.23
CA LEU A 444 -3.21 -35.60 0.21
C LEU A 444 -1.86 -35.94 -0.44
N ASP A 445 -1.59 -35.46 -1.67
CA ASP A 445 -0.33 -35.70 -2.34
C ASP A 445 0.87 -35.05 -1.64
N HIS A 446 0.68 -33.89 -1.03
CA HIS A 446 1.72 -33.25 -0.23
C HIS A 446 2.09 -34.06 1.03
N LEU A 447 1.13 -34.82 1.58
CA LEU A 447 1.37 -35.64 2.77
C LEU A 447 2.20 -36.92 2.47
N LYS A 448 2.37 -37.29 1.19
CA LYS A 448 3.21 -38.42 0.78
C LYS A 448 4.71 -38.14 0.99
N ALA A 449 5.10 -36.87 1.06
CA ALA A 449 6.47 -36.44 1.33
C ALA A 449 6.49 -35.41 2.48
N PRO A 450 6.32 -35.83 3.75
CA PRO A 450 6.12 -34.92 4.87
C PRO A 450 7.27 -33.90 5.08
N GLU A 451 8.53 -34.31 4.89
CA GLU A 451 9.67 -33.42 5.06
C GLU A 451 9.69 -32.31 4.00
N LEU A 452 9.31 -32.64 2.76
CA LEU A 452 9.16 -31.67 1.69
C LEU A 452 8.01 -30.69 2.02
N LEU A 453 6.87 -31.22 2.49
CA LEU A 453 5.75 -30.38 2.93
C LEU A 453 6.18 -29.41 4.04
N TYR A 454 6.92 -29.87 5.06
CA TYR A 454 7.37 -29.02 6.15
C TYR A 454 8.27 -27.88 5.63
N LYS A 455 9.19 -28.18 4.72
CA LYS A 455 10.02 -27.16 4.04
C LYS A 455 9.18 -26.19 3.23
N SER A 456 8.23 -26.68 2.46
CA SER A 456 7.32 -25.82 1.67
C SER A 456 6.41 -24.94 2.56
N LEU A 457 6.10 -25.38 3.78
CA LEU A 457 5.43 -24.55 4.80
C LEU A 457 6.38 -23.58 5.52
N ALA A 458 7.65 -23.55 5.12
CA ALA A 458 8.73 -22.80 5.77
C ALA A 458 8.90 -23.16 7.27
N ALA A 459 8.59 -24.39 7.65
CA ALA A 459 8.90 -24.89 9.00
C ALA A 459 10.35 -25.35 9.06
N LYS A 460 11.09 -24.92 10.08
CA LYS A 460 12.46 -25.39 10.31
C LYS A 460 12.45 -26.84 10.76
N LEU A 461 13.38 -27.63 10.26
CA LEU A 461 13.53 -29.04 10.64
C LEU A 461 14.71 -29.22 11.59
N ILE A 462 14.45 -29.76 12.79
CA ILE A 462 15.49 -30.13 13.75
C ILE A 462 15.30 -31.63 14.01
N VAL A 463 16.29 -32.42 13.60
CA VAL A 463 16.26 -33.90 13.71
C VAL A 463 14.95 -34.48 13.11
N GLY A 464 14.51 -33.98 11.95
CA GLY A 464 13.29 -34.42 11.24
C GLY A 464 11.97 -33.99 11.87
N MET A 465 11.99 -33.15 12.93
CA MET A 465 10.79 -32.56 13.52
C MET A 465 10.60 -31.12 13.07
N PRO A 466 9.40 -30.73 12.64
CA PRO A 466 9.12 -29.34 12.26
C PRO A 466 9.07 -28.40 13.47
N PHE A 467 9.47 -27.14 13.26
CA PHE A 467 9.35 -26.05 14.23
C PHE A 467 8.83 -24.79 13.53
N LYS A 468 8.00 -24.02 14.23
CA LYS A 468 7.52 -22.73 13.73
C LYS A 468 8.49 -21.60 14.07
N ASP A 469 8.63 -20.68 13.11
CA ASP A 469 9.26 -19.38 13.31
C ASP A 469 8.44 -18.25 12.66
N LEU A 470 9.01 -17.06 12.56
CA LEU A 470 8.33 -15.89 12.01
C LEU A 470 7.88 -16.07 10.55
N ALA A 471 8.60 -16.83 9.76
CA ALA A 471 8.32 -17.05 8.34
C ALA A 471 7.47 -18.31 8.07
N THR A 472 7.12 -19.07 9.11
CA THR A 472 6.34 -20.30 8.96
C THR A 472 4.86 -20.00 8.76
N VAL A 473 4.21 -20.78 7.90
CA VAL A 473 2.75 -20.81 7.71
C VAL A 473 2.05 -21.13 9.03
N ASP A 474 0.93 -20.47 9.32
CA ASP A 474 0.25 -20.57 10.62
C ASP A 474 -0.73 -21.73 10.68
N SER A 475 -1.48 -21.94 9.59
CA SER A 475 -2.48 -23.02 9.48
C SER A 475 -2.55 -23.52 8.05
N ILE A 476 -3.03 -24.77 7.90
CA ILE A 476 -3.32 -25.39 6.60
C ILE A 476 -4.80 -25.72 6.46
N LEU A 477 -5.32 -25.56 5.25
CA LEU A 477 -6.63 -26.05 4.86
C LEU A 477 -6.45 -27.39 4.13
N LEU A 478 -7.00 -28.46 4.66
CA LEU A 478 -6.99 -29.82 4.10
C LEU A 478 -8.44 -30.25 3.80
N ARG A 479 -8.79 -30.28 2.52
CA ARG A 479 -10.18 -30.59 2.11
C ARG A 479 -10.56 -32.05 2.24
N GLU A 480 -9.58 -32.96 2.23
CA GLU A 480 -9.75 -34.41 2.38
C GLU A 480 -8.80 -34.95 3.44
N LEU A 481 -9.29 -35.69 4.39
CA LEU A 481 -8.45 -36.36 5.39
C LEU A 481 -7.93 -37.70 4.90
N PRO A 482 -6.66 -38.05 5.20
CA PRO A 482 -6.16 -39.38 4.91
C PRO A 482 -6.96 -40.45 5.65
N SER A 483 -7.04 -41.66 5.06
CA SER A 483 -7.72 -42.78 5.70
C SER A 483 -7.12 -43.08 7.09
N GLU A 484 -7.85 -43.77 7.95
CA GLU A 484 -7.33 -44.16 9.27
C GLU A 484 -6.15 -45.13 9.17
N ASP A 485 -6.08 -45.90 8.09
CA ASP A 485 -4.99 -46.83 7.81
C ASP A 485 -3.71 -46.15 7.33
N ASP A 486 -3.79 -44.93 6.81
CA ASP A 486 -2.62 -44.15 6.38
C ASP A 486 -1.93 -43.48 7.59
N LYS A 487 -1.19 -44.32 8.32
CA LYS A 487 -0.51 -43.91 9.56
C LYS A 487 0.53 -42.83 9.34
N ASP A 488 1.23 -42.84 8.19
CA ASP A 488 2.33 -41.90 7.91
C ASP A 488 1.78 -40.50 7.63
N ALA A 489 0.75 -40.38 6.80
CA ALA A 489 0.09 -39.10 6.55
C ALA A 489 -0.56 -38.54 7.83
N ARG A 490 -1.21 -39.39 8.62
CA ARG A 490 -1.79 -38.96 9.91
C ARG A 490 -0.75 -38.55 10.93
N LEU A 491 0.41 -39.22 10.97
CA LEU A 491 1.54 -38.82 11.81
C LEU A 491 2.11 -37.46 11.38
N ALA A 492 2.20 -37.22 10.06
CA ALA A 492 2.61 -35.93 9.54
C ALA A 492 1.70 -34.80 10.00
N LEU A 493 0.38 -34.98 9.88
CA LEU A 493 -0.61 -33.99 10.37
C LEU A 493 -0.52 -33.79 11.89
N LYS A 494 -0.35 -34.88 12.66
CA LYS A 494 -0.16 -34.78 14.10
C LYS A 494 1.06 -33.94 14.47
N ARG A 495 2.20 -34.12 13.79
CA ARG A 495 3.42 -33.32 14.01
C ARG A 495 3.18 -31.83 13.75
N LEU A 496 2.38 -31.48 12.72
CA LEU A 496 1.99 -30.09 12.48
C LEU A 496 1.12 -29.53 13.62
N ILE A 497 0.15 -30.31 14.09
CA ILE A 497 -0.70 -29.92 15.24
C ILE A 497 0.15 -29.75 16.51
N ASP A 498 1.11 -30.67 16.76
CA ASP A 498 1.97 -30.65 17.94
C ASP A 498 2.87 -29.38 18.02
N ILE A 499 3.18 -28.74 16.87
CA ILE A 499 3.86 -27.44 16.81
C ILE A 499 2.91 -26.24 16.78
N SER A 500 1.64 -26.44 17.11
CA SER A 500 0.59 -25.44 17.08
C SER A 500 0.26 -24.88 15.69
N MET A 501 0.53 -25.62 14.61
CA MET A 501 -0.01 -25.31 13.28
C MET A 501 -1.46 -25.77 13.20
N GLY A 502 -2.36 -24.89 12.79
CA GLY A 502 -3.77 -25.24 12.62
C GLY A 502 -3.95 -26.19 11.42
N VAL A 503 -4.69 -27.28 11.60
CA VAL A 503 -5.15 -28.14 10.52
C VAL A 503 -6.65 -27.97 10.40
N ILE A 504 -7.10 -27.24 9.37
CA ILE A 504 -8.51 -26.92 9.12
C ILE A 504 -9.07 -27.97 8.16
N THR A 505 -10.16 -28.61 8.52
CA THR A 505 -10.84 -29.65 7.71
C THR A 505 -12.34 -29.41 7.65
N PRO A 506 -13.05 -29.78 6.55
CA PRO A 506 -14.48 -29.70 6.47
C PRO A 506 -15.16 -30.58 7.52
N LEU A 507 -16.34 -30.18 7.98
CA LEU A 507 -17.15 -30.93 8.94
C LEU A 507 -17.42 -32.38 8.47
N SER A 508 -17.75 -32.56 7.19
CA SER A 508 -18.01 -33.88 6.60
C SER A 508 -16.81 -34.85 6.72
N GLU A 509 -15.61 -34.36 6.47
CA GLU A 509 -14.38 -35.15 6.59
C GLU A 509 -14.08 -35.50 8.06
N GLN A 510 -14.27 -34.54 8.96
CA GLN A 510 -14.04 -34.73 10.38
C GLN A 510 -15.04 -35.72 11.01
N LEU A 511 -16.30 -35.76 10.51
CA LEU A 511 -17.28 -36.75 10.93
C LEU A 511 -16.98 -38.16 10.37
N ALA A 512 -16.46 -38.25 9.13
CA ALA A 512 -16.14 -39.52 8.48
C ALA A 512 -14.79 -40.13 8.94
N LYS A 513 -13.80 -39.29 9.19
CA LYS A 513 -12.39 -39.71 9.48
C LYS A 513 -11.81 -38.82 10.59
N PRO A 514 -12.23 -38.91 11.83
CA PRO A 514 -11.87 -37.99 12.89
C PRO A 514 -10.36 -37.79 13.05
N LEU A 515 -9.91 -36.51 13.09
CA LEU A 515 -8.55 -36.11 13.40
C LEU A 515 -8.54 -35.30 14.71
N PRO A 516 -7.95 -35.82 15.79
CA PRO A 516 -7.93 -35.10 17.06
C PRO A 516 -7.25 -33.74 16.98
N ASN A 517 -7.79 -32.72 17.67
CA ASN A 517 -7.27 -31.36 17.74
C ASN A 517 -7.22 -30.57 16.40
N ALA A 518 -7.83 -31.10 15.34
CA ALA A 518 -8.04 -30.33 14.13
C ALA A 518 -9.06 -29.19 14.34
N LEU A 519 -8.97 -28.16 13.51
CA LEU A 519 -9.98 -27.10 13.38
C LEU A 519 -11.05 -27.58 12.39
N VAL A 520 -12.31 -27.40 12.75
CA VAL A 520 -13.43 -27.88 11.92
C VAL A 520 -14.10 -26.72 11.21
N MET A 521 -14.00 -26.71 9.88
CA MET A 521 -14.67 -25.72 9.04
C MET A 521 -16.15 -26.08 8.88
N VAL A 522 -17.00 -25.11 9.19
CA VAL A 522 -18.47 -25.20 9.07
C VAL A 522 -19.00 -24.01 8.29
N THR A 523 -20.05 -24.24 7.51
CA THR A 523 -20.83 -23.18 6.87
C THR A 523 -21.83 -22.58 7.87
N LEU A 524 -22.37 -21.38 7.57
CA LEU A 524 -23.46 -20.80 8.39
C LEU A 524 -24.67 -21.73 8.50
N ASN A 525 -25.00 -22.48 7.45
CA ASN A 525 -26.11 -23.45 7.46
C ASN A 525 -25.80 -24.62 8.39
N GLU A 526 -24.61 -25.22 8.32
CA GLU A 526 -24.23 -26.32 9.24
C GLU A 526 -24.15 -25.84 10.69
N LEU A 527 -23.75 -24.59 10.92
CA LEU A 527 -23.78 -24.00 12.24
C LEU A 527 -25.20 -23.80 12.75
N SER A 528 -26.13 -23.28 11.92
CA SER A 528 -27.51 -23.01 12.27
C SER A 528 -28.32 -24.31 12.53
N THR A 529 -28.09 -25.36 11.74
CA THR A 529 -28.71 -26.67 11.91
C THR A 529 -28.15 -27.47 13.09
N GLY A 530 -27.00 -27.02 13.66
CA GLY A 530 -26.35 -27.72 14.75
C GLY A 530 -25.61 -29.00 14.33
N ALA A 531 -25.30 -29.16 13.04
CA ALA A 531 -24.61 -30.35 12.51
C ALA A 531 -23.22 -30.56 13.18
N HIS A 532 -22.54 -29.50 13.57
CA HIS A 532 -21.27 -29.54 14.31
C HIS A 532 -21.39 -30.23 15.70
N LYS A 533 -22.58 -30.30 16.29
CA LYS A 533 -22.81 -30.97 17.59
C LYS A 533 -22.69 -32.48 17.51
N LEU A 534 -22.64 -33.04 16.31
CA LEU A 534 -22.39 -34.46 16.06
C LEU A 534 -20.90 -34.83 16.24
N LEU A 535 -20.01 -33.84 16.34
CA LEU A 535 -18.60 -34.08 16.59
C LEU A 535 -18.35 -34.70 17.97
N PRO A 536 -17.32 -35.55 18.12
CA PRO A 536 -16.94 -36.09 19.42
C PRO A 536 -16.64 -34.98 20.44
N GLN A 537 -17.02 -35.18 21.70
CA GLN A 537 -16.72 -34.22 22.77
C GLN A 537 -15.20 -33.94 22.86
N GLY A 538 -14.81 -32.66 22.88
CA GLY A 538 -13.42 -32.21 22.93
C GLY A 538 -12.79 -31.79 21.59
N THR A 539 -13.54 -31.89 20.48
CA THR A 539 -13.05 -31.49 19.12
C THR A 539 -13.68 -30.18 18.62
N THR A 540 -13.96 -29.24 19.50
CA THR A 540 -14.86 -28.10 19.22
C THR A 540 -14.19 -26.79 18.89
N ARG A 541 -13.08 -26.79 18.16
CA ARG A 541 -12.49 -25.54 17.62
C ARG A 541 -13.05 -25.31 16.21
N LEU A 542 -14.04 -24.41 16.10
CA LEU A 542 -14.74 -24.15 14.84
C LEU A 542 -14.09 -23.02 14.03
N VAL A 543 -14.10 -23.18 12.72
CA VAL A 543 -13.82 -22.13 11.72
C VAL A 543 -15.09 -21.93 10.91
N VAL A 544 -15.66 -20.74 10.93
CA VAL A 544 -16.93 -20.48 10.21
C VAL A 544 -16.64 -19.85 8.85
N SER A 545 -17.07 -20.52 7.77
CA SER A 545 -17.02 -19.96 6.42
C SER A 545 -18.20 -19.01 6.21
N VAL A 546 -17.90 -17.75 5.79
CA VAL A 546 -18.86 -16.67 5.57
C VAL A 546 -18.53 -15.98 4.25
N HIS A 547 -19.54 -15.72 3.41
CA HIS A 547 -19.33 -15.06 2.12
C HIS A 547 -19.32 -13.52 2.20
N GLY A 548 -20.05 -12.95 3.18
CA GLY A 548 -20.18 -11.50 3.37
C GLY A 548 -21.33 -10.86 2.58
N ASP A 549 -21.99 -11.61 1.69
CA ASP A 549 -23.20 -11.19 0.96
C ASP A 549 -24.48 -11.78 1.52
N GLU A 550 -24.40 -12.63 2.55
CA GLU A 550 -25.54 -13.24 3.21
C GLU A 550 -26.46 -12.19 3.85
N PRO A 551 -27.76 -12.49 3.99
CA PRO A 551 -28.67 -11.68 4.79
C PRO A 551 -28.17 -11.53 6.23
N TYR A 552 -28.34 -10.37 6.84
CA TYR A 552 -27.95 -10.16 8.25
C TYR A 552 -28.65 -11.09 9.24
N GLU A 553 -29.82 -11.60 8.86
CA GLU A 553 -30.55 -12.60 9.67
C GLU A 553 -29.72 -13.88 9.82
N ASP A 554 -29.08 -14.33 8.75
CA ASP A 554 -28.29 -15.57 8.74
C ASP A 554 -26.99 -15.39 9.55
N LEU A 555 -26.43 -14.17 9.57
CA LEU A 555 -25.25 -13.84 10.36
C LEU A 555 -25.50 -13.82 11.87
N LYS A 556 -26.77 -13.74 12.33
CA LYS A 556 -27.11 -13.70 13.77
C LYS A 556 -26.60 -14.90 14.55
N ILE A 557 -26.43 -16.05 13.89
CA ILE A 557 -25.92 -17.27 14.53
C ILE A 557 -24.48 -17.08 15.05
N LEU A 558 -23.70 -16.17 14.45
CA LEU A 558 -22.34 -15.89 14.89
C LEU A 558 -22.28 -15.38 16.34
N LYS A 559 -23.35 -14.72 16.85
CA LYS A 559 -23.43 -14.24 18.24
C LYS A 559 -23.38 -15.35 19.30
N SER A 560 -23.76 -16.54 18.92
CA SER A 560 -23.78 -17.71 19.80
C SER A 560 -22.70 -18.73 19.45
N SER A 561 -21.76 -18.37 18.56
CA SER A 561 -20.68 -19.23 18.09
C SER A 561 -19.42 -19.03 18.92
N ASP A 562 -18.77 -20.14 19.29
CA ASP A 562 -17.45 -20.19 19.92
C ASP A 562 -16.34 -20.39 18.84
N ALA A 563 -16.53 -19.83 17.63
CA ALA A 563 -15.58 -19.97 16.54
C ALA A 563 -14.22 -19.31 16.86
N VAL A 564 -13.15 -19.98 16.47
CA VAL A 564 -11.77 -19.47 16.63
C VAL A 564 -11.49 -18.39 15.61
N MET A 565 -12.05 -18.50 14.40
CA MET A 565 -11.90 -17.54 13.31
C MET A 565 -13.04 -17.65 12.30
N ILE A 566 -13.21 -16.61 11.52
CA ILE A 566 -14.03 -16.57 10.30
C ILE A 566 -13.13 -16.71 9.09
N LEU A 567 -13.50 -17.60 8.17
CA LEU A 567 -12.94 -17.67 6.83
C LEU A 567 -13.88 -16.90 5.89
N HIS A 568 -13.49 -15.71 5.46
CA HIS A 568 -14.23 -14.92 4.48
C HIS A 568 -13.96 -15.49 3.09
N ASP A 569 -14.87 -16.34 2.63
CA ASP A 569 -14.77 -17.12 1.39
C ASP A 569 -15.91 -16.75 0.44
N LEU A 570 -15.71 -15.79 -0.45
CA LEU A 570 -16.68 -15.43 -1.49
C LEU A 570 -16.46 -16.33 -2.70
N PRO A 571 -17.41 -17.25 -3.01
CA PRO A 571 -17.26 -18.15 -4.15
C PRO A 571 -17.19 -17.39 -5.49
N PRO A 572 -16.45 -17.89 -6.50
CA PRO A 572 -16.33 -17.24 -7.82
C PRO A 572 -17.67 -16.98 -8.52
N GLN A 573 -18.70 -17.79 -8.27
CA GLN A 573 -20.05 -17.58 -8.84
C GLN A 573 -20.75 -16.36 -8.24
N THR A 574 -20.42 -16.00 -7.01
CA THR A 574 -20.95 -14.84 -6.30
C THR A 574 -20.12 -13.59 -6.59
N GLU A 575 -18.83 -13.73 -6.87
CA GLU A 575 -17.97 -12.64 -7.35
C GLU A 575 -18.49 -11.94 -8.62
N GLY A 576 -19.40 -12.58 -9.38
CA GLY A 576 -20.12 -11.94 -10.50
C GLY A 576 -21.20 -10.95 -10.08
N LYS A 577 -21.55 -10.85 -8.78
CA LYS A 577 -22.64 -9.99 -8.28
C LYS A 577 -22.16 -8.88 -7.35
N ILE A 578 -21.17 -9.16 -6.53
CA ILE A 578 -20.59 -8.21 -5.58
C ILE A 578 -19.07 -8.38 -5.58
N SER A 579 -18.31 -7.29 -5.44
CA SER A 579 -16.86 -7.42 -5.29
C SER A 579 -16.51 -7.95 -3.89
N ARG A 580 -15.42 -8.72 -3.80
CA ARG A 580 -14.91 -9.27 -2.54
C ARG A 580 -14.66 -8.19 -1.49
N VAL A 581 -14.10 -7.05 -1.88
CA VAL A 581 -13.83 -5.93 -0.99
C VAL A 581 -15.10 -5.41 -0.35
N HIS A 582 -16.18 -5.26 -1.12
CA HIS A 582 -17.45 -4.75 -0.62
C HIS A 582 -18.21 -5.77 0.23
N ALA A 583 -18.16 -7.06 -0.13
CA ALA A 583 -18.71 -8.13 0.69
C ALA A 583 -18.03 -8.19 2.06
N ALA A 584 -16.69 -8.11 2.09
CA ALA A 584 -15.94 -8.05 3.34
C ALA A 584 -16.26 -6.81 4.17
N ARG A 585 -16.29 -5.61 3.55
CA ARG A 585 -16.64 -4.36 4.27
C ARG A 585 -18.01 -4.45 4.93
N ARG A 586 -18.98 -5.05 4.24
CA ARG A 586 -20.32 -5.32 4.79
C ARG A 586 -20.29 -6.30 5.97
N LEU A 587 -19.54 -7.40 5.86
CA LEU A 587 -19.33 -8.34 6.96
C LEU A 587 -18.72 -7.63 8.18
N PHE A 588 -17.66 -6.83 7.99
CA PHE A 588 -17.01 -6.11 9.07
C PHE A 588 -17.89 -5.06 9.73
N GLU A 589 -18.79 -4.42 8.98
CA GLU A 589 -19.80 -3.52 9.54
C GLU A 589 -20.73 -4.30 10.47
N TYR A 590 -21.24 -5.46 10.03
CA TYR A 590 -22.08 -6.33 10.86
C TYR A 590 -21.35 -6.78 12.14
N LEU A 591 -20.10 -7.25 12.03
CA LEU A 591 -19.30 -7.67 13.17
C LEU A 591 -19.09 -6.53 14.17
N SER A 592 -18.77 -5.32 13.67
CA SER A 592 -18.58 -4.14 14.51
C SER A 592 -19.86 -3.70 15.22
N GLU A 593 -21.00 -3.65 14.53
CA GLU A 593 -22.30 -3.29 15.11
C GLU A 593 -22.73 -4.25 16.22
N ASN A 594 -22.33 -5.50 16.12
CA ASN A 594 -22.70 -6.54 17.08
C ASN A 594 -21.59 -6.84 18.10
N SER A 595 -20.49 -6.05 18.11
CA SER A 595 -19.33 -6.24 19.01
C SER A 595 -18.75 -7.65 18.95
N LEU A 596 -18.63 -8.19 17.73
CA LEU A 596 -18.06 -9.51 17.46
C LEU A 596 -16.62 -9.36 16.99
N ASP A 597 -15.67 -9.81 17.81
CA ASP A 597 -14.23 -9.64 17.59
C ASP A 597 -13.55 -10.90 17.02
N PHE A 598 -14.21 -11.62 16.13
CA PHE A 598 -13.60 -12.78 15.46
C PHE A 598 -12.43 -12.35 14.58
N PRO A 599 -11.29 -13.06 14.63
CA PRO A 599 -10.28 -12.97 13.58
C PRO A 599 -10.89 -13.37 12.24
N VAL A 600 -10.58 -12.60 11.18
CA VAL A 600 -11.10 -12.84 9.83
C VAL A 600 -9.94 -13.10 8.88
N ILE A 601 -9.94 -14.26 8.24
CA ILE A 601 -8.97 -14.64 7.20
C ILE A 601 -9.65 -14.51 5.83
N HIS A 602 -9.04 -13.75 4.93
CA HIS A 602 -9.56 -13.63 3.56
C HIS A 602 -9.12 -14.81 2.72
N HIS A 603 -10.06 -15.62 2.29
CA HIS A 603 -9.81 -16.74 1.37
C HIS A 603 -10.09 -16.30 -0.06
N ILE A 604 -9.05 -16.27 -0.91
CA ILE A 604 -9.15 -15.91 -2.33
C ILE A 604 -8.82 -17.12 -3.18
N GLN A 605 -9.79 -17.53 -3.98
CA GLN A 605 -9.64 -18.63 -4.94
C GLN A 605 -9.44 -18.04 -6.34
N PHE A 606 -8.33 -18.39 -6.97
CA PHE A 606 -8.03 -18.01 -8.34
C PHE A 606 -8.39 -19.12 -9.33
N PRO A 607 -8.74 -18.76 -10.57
CA PRO A 607 -9.00 -19.75 -11.61
C PRO A 607 -7.75 -20.54 -11.98
N LYS A 608 -7.93 -21.72 -12.57
CA LYS A 608 -6.83 -22.48 -13.17
C LYS A 608 -6.15 -21.66 -14.26
N GLN A 609 -4.84 -21.86 -14.43
CA GLN A 609 -3.99 -21.21 -15.43
C GLN A 609 -3.95 -19.68 -15.31
N ILE A 610 -4.11 -19.14 -14.09
CA ILE A 610 -3.92 -17.71 -13.86
C ILE A 610 -2.47 -17.30 -14.11
N HIS A 611 -2.27 -16.17 -14.76
CA HIS A 611 -0.93 -15.58 -14.89
C HIS A 611 -0.44 -15.08 -13.52
N ARG A 612 0.87 -15.21 -13.25
CA ARG A 612 1.46 -14.80 -11.96
C ARG A 612 1.17 -13.35 -11.60
N ASP A 613 1.31 -12.44 -12.55
CA ASP A 613 1.00 -11.03 -12.32
C ASP A 613 -0.48 -10.79 -11.99
N ASP A 614 -1.41 -11.52 -12.64
CA ASP A 614 -2.84 -11.41 -12.31
C ASP A 614 -3.14 -11.90 -10.89
N LEU A 615 -2.42 -12.94 -10.43
CA LEU A 615 -2.53 -13.43 -9.07
C LEU A 615 -2.00 -12.39 -8.06
N VAL A 616 -0.79 -11.88 -8.27
CA VAL A 616 -0.15 -10.88 -7.40
C VAL A 616 -1.00 -9.60 -7.34
N ILE A 617 -1.41 -9.09 -8.50
CA ILE A 617 -2.22 -7.88 -8.60
C ILE A 617 -3.62 -8.10 -8.02
N GLY A 618 -4.23 -9.25 -8.30
CA GLY A 618 -5.53 -9.63 -7.75
C GLY A 618 -5.52 -9.79 -6.22
N ALA A 619 -4.50 -10.44 -5.66
CA ALA A 619 -4.33 -10.57 -4.21
C ALA A 619 -4.12 -9.19 -3.55
N GLY A 620 -3.21 -8.37 -4.11
CA GLY A 620 -2.93 -7.03 -3.61
C GLY A 620 -4.15 -6.10 -3.65
N THR A 621 -4.95 -6.16 -4.73
CA THR A 621 -6.15 -5.34 -4.88
C THR A 621 -7.29 -5.82 -3.96
N ASN A 622 -7.59 -7.13 -3.92
CA ASN A 622 -8.76 -7.65 -3.20
C ASN A 622 -8.52 -7.77 -1.69
N ALA A 623 -7.41 -8.36 -1.26
CA ALA A 623 -7.11 -8.46 0.17
C ALA A 623 -6.34 -7.25 0.69
N GLY A 624 -5.40 -6.72 -0.10
CA GLY A 624 -4.62 -5.55 0.31
C GLY A 624 -5.49 -4.34 0.63
N ALA A 625 -6.55 -4.07 -0.16
CA ALA A 625 -7.52 -3.01 0.12
C ALA A 625 -8.23 -3.15 1.48
N LEU A 626 -8.40 -4.38 1.96
CA LEU A 626 -9.01 -4.67 3.27
C LEU A 626 -7.97 -4.59 4.40
N LEU A 627 -6.82 -5.20 4.19
CA LEU A 627 -5.77 -5.28 5.20
C LEU A 627 -5.16 -3.91 5.54
N VAL A 628 -5.01 -3.01 4.56
CA VAL A 628 -4.57 -1.61 4.83
C VAL A 628 -5.62 -0.83 5.61
N ASP A 629 -6.88 -1.21 5.54
CA ASP A 629 -7.98 -0.65 6.33
C ASP A 629 -8.13 -1.32 7.71
N GLY A 630 -7.25 -2.25 8.05
CA GLY A 630 -7.34 -3.04 9.27
C GLY A 630 -8.51 -4.03 9.28
N LEU A 631 -9.07 -4.34 8.12
CA LEU A 631 -10.20 -5.25 7.95
C LEU A 631 -9.69 -6.64 7.55
N GLY A 632 -9.21 -7.41 8.52
CA GLY A 632 -8.72 -8.78 8.37
C GLY A 632 -7.44 -9.05 9.14
N ASP A 633 -7.24 -10.33 9.44
CA ASP A 633 -6.17 -10.83 10.31
C ASP A 633 -5.27 -11.83 9.57
N GLY A 634 -5.53 -12.06 8.29
CA GLY A 634 -4.70 -12.96 7.48
C GLY A 634 -5.29 -13.30 6.12
N ILE A 635 -4.61 -14.20 5.43
CA ILE A 635 -4.85 -14.54 4.03
C ILE A 635 -4.72 -16.05 3.81
N LEU A 636 -5.58 -16.58 2.94
CA LEU A 636 -5.46 -17.87 2.29
C LEU A 636 -5.61 -17.66 0.78
N LEU A 637 -4.55 -17.86 0.01
CA LEU A 637 -4.58 -17.82 -1.45
C LEU A 637 -4.61 -19.25 -2.00
N GLU A 638 -5.51 -19.52 -2.93
CA GLU A 638 -5.58 -20.78 -3.67
C GLU A 638 -5.47 -20.52 -5.17
N ALA A 639 -4.49 -21.15 -5.82
CA ALA A 639 -4.33 -21.16 -7.26
C ALA A 639 -3.81 -22.54 -7.70
N PRO A 640 -4.68 -23.44 -8.18
CA PRO A 640 -4.38 -24.88 -8.30
C PRO A 640 -3.18 -25.24 -9.17
N ASP A 641 -2.85 -24.41 -10.16
CA ASP A 641 -1.78 -24.67 -11.13
C ASP A 641 -0.51 -23.84 -10.87
N GLN A 642 -0.47 -23.12 -9.74
CA GLN A 642 0.69 -22.33 -9.34
C GLN A 642 1.56 -23.09 -8.34
N ASP A 643 2.85 -22.78 -8.36
CA ASP A 643 3.82 -23.32 -7.44
C ASP A 643 3.50 -22.98 -5.97
N PHE A 644 3.65 -23.96 -5.08
CA PHE A 644 3.28 -23.81 -3.67
C PHE A 644 4.12 -22.73 -2.97
N ASP A 645 5.43 -22.70 -3.25
CA ASP A 645 6.34 -21.72 -2.66
C ASP A 645 6.03 -20.30 -3.18
N PHE A 646 5.65 -20.19 -4.46
CA PHE A 646 5.20 -18.91 -5.03
C PHE A 646 3.96 -18.37 -4.31
N ILE A 647 2.93 -19.21 -4.07
CA ILE A 647 1.71 -18.80 -3.36
C ILE A 647 2.03 -18.39 -1.92
N ARG A 648 2.86 -19.18 -1.21
CA ARG A 648 3.32 -18.85 0.15
C ARG A 648 4.04 -17.51 0.18
N ASN A 649 5.01 -17.30 -0.71
CA ASN A 649 5.80 -16.08 -0.78
C ASN A 649 4.92 -14.88 -1.14
N THR A 650 3.98 -15.03 -2.07
CA THR A 650 2.99 -13.98 -2.41
C THR A 650 2.12 -13.61 -1.21
N SER A 651 1.70 -14.59 -0.40
CA SER A 651 0.93 -14.36 0.83
C SER A 651 1.72 -13.56 1.86
N PHE A 652 2.98 -13.90 2.12
CA PHE A 652 3.84 -13.12 3.00
C PHE A 652 4.16 -11.73 2.45
N ASN A 653 4.40 -11.60 1.13
CA ASN A 653 4.63 -10.32 0.47
C ASN A 653 3.42 -9.38 0.59
N LEU A 654 2.22 -9.94 0.50
CA LEU A 654 0.98 -9.18 0.71
C LEU A 654 0.90 -8.62 2.13
N LEU A 655 1.13 -9.46 3.16
CA LEU A 655 1.13 -9.01 4.56
C LEU A 655 2.22 -7.95 4.81
N GLN A 656 3.42 -8.15 4.29
CA GLN A 656 4.53 -7.20 4.42
C GLN A 656 4.22 -5.87 3.71
N GLY A 657 3.63 -5.92 2.51
CA GLY A 657 3.19 -4.73 1.78
C GLY A 657 2.09 -3.94 2.51
N CYS A 658 1.23 -4.62 3.26
CA CYS A 658 0.22 -4.01 4.15
C CYS A 658 0.78 -3.57 5.51
N ARG A 659 2.09 -3.60 5.72
CA ARG A 659 2.75 -3.26 6.99
C ARG A 659 2.29 -4.13 8.17
N MET A 660 2.00 -5.40 7.89
CA MET A 660 1.59 -6.39 8.89
C MET A 660 2.81 -7.22 9.36
N ARG A 661 3.10 -8.33 8.71
CA ARG A 661 4.14 -9.27 9.10
C ARG A 661 5.36 -9.18 8.18
N ASN A 662 6.51 -8.88 8.75
CA ASN A 662 7.78 -8.75 8.00
C ASN A 662 8.60 -10.02 8.17
N THR A 663 8.71 -10.83 7.13
CA THR A 663 9.39 -12.12 7.15
C THR A 663 10.73 -12.13 6.42
N LYS A 664 11.00 -11.12 5.60
CA LYS A 664 12.22 -10.94 4.82
C LYS A 664 12.68 -9.49 4.83
N THR A 665 13.86 -9.23 4.27
CA THR A 665 14.34 -7.86 4.03
C THR A 665 13.38 -7.10 3.14
N GLU A 666 13.05 -5.89 3.51
CA GLU A 666 12.27 -4.97 2.67
C GLU A 666 13.22 -4.11 1.83
N TYR A 667 12.93 -4.02 0.54
CA TYR A 667 13.66 -3.13 -0.36
C TYR A 667 12.79 -1.97 -0.82
N VAL A 668 13.35 -0.75 -0.69
CA VAL A 668 12.77 0.50 -1.18
C VAL A 668 13.68 0.97 -2.32
N SER A 669 13.38 0.57 -3.56
CA SER A 669 14.23 0.84 -4.70
C SER A 669 13.57 1.82 -5.66
N CYS A 670 14.31 2.84 -6.12
CA CYS A 670 13.78 3.80 -7.06
C CYS A 670 13.57 3.16 -8.46
N PRO A 671 12.58 3.66 -9.23
CA PRO A 671 12.23 3.05 -10.53
C PRO A 671 13.17 3.46 -11.67
N SER A 672 14.39 3.84 -11.37
CA SER A 672 15.34 4.42 -12.32
C SER A 672 14.79 5.65 -13.07
N CYS A 673 15.65 6.50 -13.56
CA CYS A 673 15.30 7.65 -14.43
C CYS A 673 16.58 8.24 -14.99
N GLY A 674 16.51 9.23 -15.89
CA GLY A 674 17.67 9.90 -16.46
C GLY A 674 18.62 10.61 -15.46
N ARG A 675 18.35 10.50 -14.13
CA ARG A 675 19.23 10.98 -13.04
C ARG A 675 20.02 9.86 -12.38
N THR A 676 19.73 8.60 -12.67
CA THR A 676 20.39 7.44 -12.05
C THR A 676 21.87 7.41 -12.42
N LEU A 677 22.74 7.18 -11.43
CA LEU A 677 24.19 7.30 -11.56
C LEU A 677 24.92 5.97 -11.74
N PHE A 678 24.19 4.84 -11.69
CA PHE A 678 24.71 3.48 -11.84
C PHE A 678 23.62 2.55 -12.37
N ASP A 679 23.97 1.33 -12.78
CA ASP A 679 22.97 0.32 -13.13
C ASP A 679 22.22 -0.14 -11.87
N LEU A 680 20.99 0.34 -11.74
CA LEU A 680 20.18 0.11 -10.56
C LEU A 680 19.72 -1.35 -10.44
N GLN A 681 19.47 -2.03 -11.57
CA GLN A 681 19.05 -3.42 -11.58
C GLN A 681 20.17 -4.34 -11.11
N GLU A 682 21.37 -4.18 -11.67
CA GLU A 682 22.55 -4.96 -11.29
C GLU A 682 22.89 -4.80 -9.79
N ILE A 683 22.94 -3.55 -9.31
CA ILE A 683 23.25 -3.28 -7.90
C ILE A 683 22.14 -3.76 -6.96
N SER A 684 20.87 -3.62 -7.35
CA SER A 684 19.75 -4.16 -6.55
C SER A 684 19.83 -5.67 -6.45
N ALA A 685 20.16 -6.38 -7.53
CA ALA A 685 20.31 -7.82 -7.52
C ALA A 685 21.46 -8.26 -6.59
N ASP A 686 22.64 -7.62 -6.67
CA ASP A 686 23.78 -7.91 -5.81
C ASP A 686 23.49 -7.70 -4.32
N ILE A 687 22.82 -6.57 -3.98
CA ILE A 687 22.43 -6.29 -2.58
C ILE A 687 21.40 -7.32 -2.09
N ARG A 688 20.41 -7.69 -2.91
CA ARG A 688 19.38 -8.66 -2.55
C ARG A 688 19.95 -10.06 -2.35
N GLU A 689 20.83 -10.51 -3.22
CA GLU A 689 21.50 -11.82 -3.08
C GLU A 689 22.18 -11.96 -1.71
N LYS A 690 22.80 -10.86 -1.24
CA LYS A 690 23.58 -10.85 0.01
C LYS A 690 22.78 -10.56 1.27
N THR A 691 21.58 -9.97 1.17
CA THR A 691 20.85 -9.43 2.32
C THR A 691 19.39 -9.86 2.44
N SER A 692 18.85 -10.67 1.52
CA SER A 692 17.43 -11.08 1.50
C SER A 692 16.95 -11.82 2.75
N HIS A 693 17.87 -12.45 3.47
CA HIS A 693 17.64 -13.25 4.66
C HIS A 693 17.49 -12.45 5.97
N LEU A 694 17.49 -11.10 5.93
CA LEU A 694 17.45 -10.25 7.12
C LEU A 694 16.01 -9.81 7.45
N PRO A 695 15.25 -10.56 8.27
CA PRO A 695 13.85 -10.25 8.55
C PRO A 695 13.73 -8.92 9.32
N GLY A 696 12.79 -8.08 8.89
CA GLY A 696 12.52 -6.79 9.53
C GLY A 696 13.59 -5.71 9.31
N VAL A 697 14.56 -5.93 8.41
CA VAL A 697 15.49 -4.90 7.94
C VAL A 697 14.93 -4.27 6.68
N SER A 698 14.95 -2.94 6.59
CA SER A 698 14.56 -2.19 5.41
C SER A 698 15.78 -1.50 4.78
N ILE A 699 16.05 -1.80 3.49
CA ILE A 699 17.18 -1.27 2.74
C ILE A 699 16.68 -0.44 1.56
N ALA A 700 17.09 0.83 1.51
CA ALA A 700 16.80 1.70 0.39
C ALA A 700 17.94 1.69 -0.64
N ILE A 701 17.60 1.54 -1.93
CA ILE A 701 18.55 1.56 -3.05
C ILE A 701 18.13 2.68 -4.00
N MET A 702 18.87 3.82 -3.96
CA MET A 702 18.49 5.05 -4.61
C MET A 702 19.52 5.48 -5.65
N GLY A 703 19.11 5.59 -6.91
CA GLY A 703 19.98 5.93 -8.03
C GLY A 703 20.60 7.32 -7.95
N CYS A 704 20.04 8.26 -7.17
CA CYS A 704 20.58 9.62 -7.03
C CYS A 704 20.13 10.32 -5.75
N ILE A 705 20.83 11.41 -5.40
CA ILE A 705 20.54 12.22 -4.20
C ILE A 705 19.32 13.15 -4.35
N VAL A 706 18.67 13.27 -5.49
CA VAL A 706 17.61 14.27 -5.71
C VAL A 706 16.40 13.99 -4.86
N ASN A 707 15.85 12.79 -4.93
CA ASN A 707 14.75 12.31 -4.08
C ASN A 707 15.21 11.29 -3.04
N GLY A 708 16.34 10.60 -3.31
CA GLY A 708 16.81 9.47 -2.53
C GLY A 708 16.73 9.66 -1.02
N PRO A 709 17.40 10.68 -0.44
CA PRO A 709 17.43 10.87 1.03
C PRO A 709 16.06 11.07 1.67
N GLY A 710 15.09 11.61 0.93
CA GLY A 710 13.73 11.77 1.40
C GLY A 710 12.90 10.50 1.28
N GLU A 711 12.89 9.90 0.11
CA GLU A 711 12.08 8.72 -0.19
C GLU A 711 12.51 7.47 0.61
N MET A 712 13.77 7.44 1.05
CA MET A 712 14.31 6.38 1.92
C MET A 712 14.11 6.64 3.42
N ALA A 713 13.38 7.69 3.78
CA ALA A 713 13.24 8.12 5.18
C ALA A 713 12.72 7.03 6.13
N ASP A 714 11.95 6.10 5.61
CA ASP A 714 11.37 4.97 6.35
C ASP A 714 12.27 3.71 6.34
N ALA A 715 13.41 3.73 5.62
CA ALA A 715 14.35 2.62 5.57
C ALA A 715 15.38 2.69 6.71
N ASP A 716 15.79 1.52 7.22
CA ASP A 716 16.85 1.44 8.24
C ASP A 716 18.21 1.87 7.66
N PHE A 717 18.52 1.39 6.45
CA PHE A 717 19.78 1.65 5.75
C PHE A 717 19.54 2.16 4.33
N GLY A 718 20.44 3.02 3.84
CA GLY A 718 20.36 3.57 2.50
C GLY A 718 21.66 3.46 1.71
N TYR A 719 21.53 2.99 0.46
CA TYR A 719 22.55 2.97 -0.57
C TYR A 719 22.17 4.00 -1.64
N VAL A 720 22.87 5.13 -1.70
CA VAL A 720 22.45 6.27 -2.52
C VAL A 720 23.57 6.73 -3.45
N GLY A 721 23.27 6.86 -4.73
CA GLY A 721 24.21 7.45 -5.72
C GLY A 721 24.50 8.91 -5.38
N GLY A 722 25.73 9.20 -4.87
CA GLY A 722 26.17 10.53 -4.50
C GLY A 722 26.80 11.32 -5.67
N ALA A 723 27.62 10.64 -6.47
CA ALA A 723 28.25 11.14 -7.69
C ALA A 723 28.55 9.96 -8.63
N PRO A 724 28.88 10.18 -9.91
CA PRO A 724 29.25 9.10 -10.82
C PRO A 724 30.35 8.20 -10.23
N GLY A 725 30.07 6.89 -10.11
CA GLY A 725 30.96 5.89 -9.52
C GLY A 725 31.15 5.99 -8.00
N LYS A 726 30.37 6.81 -7.31
CA LYS A 726 30.47 7.02 -5.86
C LYS A 726 29.11 6.90 -5.18
N ILE A 727 29.12 6.23 -4.04
CA ILE A 727 27.94 5.92 -3.23
C ILE A 727 28.07 6.57 -1.85
N ASP A 728 26.96 7.09 -1.36
CA ASP A 728 26.79 7.55 0.01
C ASP A 728 25.93 6.53 0.78
N LEU A 729 26.35 6.14 1.98
CA LEU A 729 25.59 5.26 2.85
C LEU A 729 24.92 6.04 3.98
N TYR A 730 23.69 5.61 4.29
CA TYR A 730 22.83 6.24 5.28
C TYR A 730 22.36 5.26 6.34
N VAL A 731 22.08 5.78 7.53
CA VAL A 731 21.28 5.12 8.58
C VAL A 731 20.06 6.01 8.84
N GLY A 732 18.88 5.53 8.51
CA GLY A 732 17.70 6.37 8.43
C GLY A 732 17.93 7.59 7.52
N LYS A 733 17.68 8.79 8.02
CA LYS A 733 17.87 10.05 7.27
C LYS A 733 19.31 10.60 7.32
N THR A 734 20.24 9.97 8.07
CA THR A 734 21.57 10.49 8.34
C THR A 734 22.63 9.84 7.46
N VAL A 735 23.43 10.66 6.77
CA VAL A 735 24.61 10.19 6.02
C VAL A 735 25.70 9.77 6.99
N VAL A 736 26.14 8.51 6.92
CA VAL A 736 27.19 7.97 7.80
C VAL A 736 28.53 7.76 7.07
N LYS A 737 28.50 7.49 5.75
CA LYS A 737 29.70 7.38 4.91
C LYS A 737 29.45 8.03 3.57
N ARG A 738 30.39 8.78 3.05
CA ARG A 738 30.26 9.49 1.75
C ARG A 738 31.35 9.09 0.77
N GLY A 739 31.00 9.09 -0.52
CA GLY A 739 31.93 8.97 -1.63
C GLY A 739 32.67 7.64 -1.71
N ILE A 740 32.06 6.55 -1.23
CA ILE A 740 32.61 5.20 -1.34
C ILE A 740 32.64 4.81 -2.81
N ALA A 741 33.75 4.21 -3.27
CA ALA A 741 33.80 3.65 -4.61
C ALA A 741 32.76 2.55 -4.77
N MET A 742 32.03 2.55 -5.88
CA MET A 742 30.89 1.65 -6.12
C MET A 742 31.25 0.17 -5.94
N GLU A 743 32.46 -0.24 -6.36
CA GLU A 743 33.00 -1.59 -6.21
C GLU A 743 33.15 -2.09 -4.76
N HIS A 744 33.14 -1.18 -3.78
CA HIS A 744 33.26 -1.51 -2.35
C HIS A 744 32.00 -1.12 -1.56
N ALA A 745 30.99 -0.57 -2.21
CA ALA A 745 29.87 0.04 -1.52
C ALA A 745 28.89 -0.99 -0.95
N THR A 746 28.69 -2.14 -1.62
CA THR A 746 27.85 -3.24 -1.11
C THR A 746 28.47 -3.87 0.14
N ASP A 747 29.77 -4.12 0.12
CA ASP A 747 30.46 -4.67 1.31
C ASP A 747 30.44 -3.68 2.47
N ALA A 748 30.58 -2.39 2.18
CA ALA A 748 30.48 -1.33 3.17
C ALA A 748 29.06 -1.21 3.76
N LEU A 749 28.00 -1.47 2.98
CA LEU A 749 26.62 -1.54 3.43
C LEU A 749 26.41 -2.74 4.38
N ILE A 750 26.89 -3.91 4.00
CA ILE A 750 26.81 -5.14 4.82
C ILE A 750 27.53 -4.90 6.17
N GLN A 751 28.73 -4.31 6.12
CA GLN A 751 29.44 -3.96 7.35
C GLN A 751 28.68 -2.97 8.21
N LEU A 752 27.99 -1.98 7.58
CA LEU A 752 27.16 -1.02 8.30
C LEU A 752 25.97 -1.69 9.00
N ILE A 753 25.33 -2.68 8.36
CA ILE A 753 24.24 -3.47 8.94
C ILE A 753 24.75 -4.28 10.13
N LYS A 754 25.96 -4.86 10.04
CA LYS A 754 26.63 -5.58 11.14
C LYS A 754 26.97 -4.66 12.30
N ASP A 755 27.49 -3.46 12.02
CA ASP A 755 27.86 -2.45 13.03
C ASP A 755 26.65 -1.96 13.86
N HIS A 756 25.42 -2.18 13.34
CA HIS A 756 24.17 -1.81 14.01
C HIS A 756 23.40 -3.01 14.59
N ASP A 757 24.05 -4.17 14.75
CA ASP A 757 23.46 -5.40 15.33
C ASP A 757 22.18 -5.86 14.62
N ARG A 758 22.07 -5.60 13.29
CA ARG A 758 20.91 -5.99 12.46
C ARG A 758 21.25 -7.15 11.50
N TRP A 759 22.46 -7.66 11.55
CA TRP A 759 22.88 -8.78 10.73
C TRP A 759 22.59 -10.11 11.42
N VAL A 760 22.05 -11.05 10.66
CA VAL A 760 21.91 -12.46 11.04
C VAL A 760 22.67 -13.24 9.98
N ASP A 761 23.54 -14.18 10.39
CA ASP A 761 24.25 -15.01 9.41
C ASP A 761 23.23 -15.91 8.68
N PRO A 762 23.38 -16.08 7.36
CA PRO A 762 22.54 -17.00 6.61
C PRO A 762 22.69 -18.42 7.17
N THR A 763 21.56 -19.11 7.34
CA THR A 763 21.58 -20.53 7.72
C THR A 763 22.22 -21.34 6.61
N ALA A 764 23.12 -22.27 6.94
CA ALA A 764 23.95 -23.03 5.98
C ALA A 764 23.16 -23.95 5.01
N GLU A 765 21.84 -23.78 4.86
CA GLU A 765 20.93 -24.55 4.01
C GLU A 765 20.10 -23.68 3.02
N GLU A 766 20.39 -22.38 2.89
CA GLU A 766 19.78 -21.51 1.86
C GLU A 766 20.72 -21.27 0.67
#